data_6d06b0bb3efa9c7a43543be81afa4813
#
_entry.id   6d06b0bb3efa9c7a43543be81afa4813
#
_cell.length_a   1.000
_cell.length_b   1.000
_cell.length_c   1.000
_cell.angle_alpha   90.00
_cell.angle_beta   90.00
_cell.angle_gamma   90.00
#
_symmetry.space_group_name_H-M   'P 1'
#
loop_
_entity.id
_entity.type
_entity.pdbx_description
1 polymer ?
#
loop_
_entity_poly.entity_id
_entity_poly.type
_entity_poly.pdbx_seq_one_letter_code
_entity_poly.pdbx_strand_id
1 'polypeptide(L)'
;MSIIKNRVLISDLCKVLDNYMSKDDVADVYKAYIVAASAHDGQYRKSGEAYVFHPINVAMILADLGFDRDSIIAALLHDCIEDTEITYDEIQKDFGQDVAFIVEGVSKLTDLQFKSKKDQQAQNFRKLLLAMSNDMRVIIIKLADRLHNMRTISSMSREKQIEISQETIDIHAPIARRLGLNSIKIELENIAFETLNPHRSKVIKQHLKKQFGNFKKNISHVQSEIIQRLSDEGVNGALVEGRQKEPYSLYRKMKYKHLKLSEVFDLFAFRVIVKDVTECYRTLGIIHNLYKPLPGKFKDYIALPKANGYQSLHTVLFGPKKMFIEIQIRSKDMHFISEYGIAAHWHYKNSNKEQNVAVSNWLGSLLDIQEASGTSVDFIEDTKNDLYPSEVFVFTPDGDIIQLPFHSTALDFAYAVHTKIGSKAVGAIIDRKNADLNTELKSGQTIEIITHDNSKPKTNWLNFVTTAKARNSIKNQLKIDSGEELIQLGRYLLRNSLAYQNIDIDKIDKDLFDKSLRELSCVNEDELFMKIGLSEVLVSVVINKLSNNMNSDISIKSINISKTSGKNISFAHCCFPIPGDEVVGVLTATKGFVLHRKTCSNFIKSKGKNEQYLDVNWTPDKDELFQVPICVNVANKRGALASIANTLSKLGLNIESLNIDEKDNYIKALNFHISVPNSEILLSAKEQLLKLESVESVERKFS
;
A
#
# COMPACT_ATOMS: atom_id res chain seq x y z
N MET A 1 39.08 13.58 -9.37
CA MET A 1 39.20 12.93 -10.68
C MET A 1 37.87 12.27 -11.00
N SER A 2 37.18 12.80 -12.00
CA SER A 2 35.82 12.45 -12.39
C SER A 2 35.77 11.03 -12.93
N ILE A 3 34.88 10.24 -12.35
CA ILE A 3 34.41 9.00 -12.95
C ILE A 3 33.68 9.39 -14.24
N ILE A 4 34.29 9.20 -15.36
CA ILE A 4 33.62 9.18 -16.69
C ILE A 4 32.76 7.92 -16.63
N LYS A 5 31.51 8.05 -16.13
CA LYS A 5 30.49 7.02 -16.37
C LYS A 5 30.33 6.90 -17.88
N ASN A 6 30.44 5.68 -18.42
CA ASN A 6 30.16 5.40 -19.83
C ASN A 6 28.82 6.06 -20.20
N ARG A 7 28.89 7.12 -21.01
CA ARG A 7 27.70 7.76 -21.56
C ARG A 7 27.08 6.80 -22.56
N VAL A 8 25.80 6.53 -22.39
CA VAL A 8 25.05 5.76 -23.38
C VAL A 8 24.85 6.65 -24.60
N LEU A 9 25.32 6.19 -25.74
CA LEU A 9 25.19 6.89 -27.02
C LEU A 9 24.06 6.26 -27.83
N ILE A 10 23.51 7.00 -28.78
CA ILE A 10 22.51 6.46 -29.72
C ILE A 10 23.00 5.21 -30.46
N SER A 11 24.30 5.16 -30.78
CA SER A 11 24.91 3.97 -31.38
C SER A 11 24.87 2.73 -30.50
N ASP A 12 24.88 2.90 -29.17
CA ASP A 12 24.79 1.78 -28.25
C ASP A 12 23.32 1.30 -28.18
N LEU A 13 22.35 2.21 -28.19
CA LEU A 13 20.94 1.90 -28.31
C LEU A 13 20.65 1.11 -29.60
N CYS A 14 21.10 1.62 -30.76
CA CYS A 14 20.88 0.93 -32.03
C CYS A 14 21.45 -0.49 -32.04
N LYS A 15 22.65 -0.72 -31.48
CA LYS A 15 23.23 -2.07 -31.35
C LYS A 15 22.35 -3.03 -30.52
N VAL A 16 21.72 -2.53 -29.47
CA VAL A 16 20.80 -3.38 -28.69
C VAL A 16 19.55 -3.70 -29.50
N LEU A 17 18.98 -2.70 -30.19
CA LEU A 17 17.80 -2.85 -31.02
C LEU A 17 18.01 -3.78 -32.22
N ASP A 18 19.18 -3.72 -32.84
CA ASP A 18 19.56 -4.60 -33.96
C ASP A 18 19.47 -6.12 -33.63
N ASN A 19 19.47 -6.49 -32.33
CA ASN A 19 19.35 -7.88 -31.93
C ASN A 19 17.92 -8.43 -32.07
N TYR A 20 16.89 -7.56 -32.12
CA TYR A 20 15.49 -8.02 -32.10
C TYR A 20 14.52 -7.17 -32.96
N MET A 21 14.95 -6.06 -33.53
CA MET A 21 14.15 -5.20 -34.43
C MET A 21 14.63 -5.29 -35.88
N SER A 22 13.75 -4.90 -36.80
CA SER A 22 14.11 -4.74 -38.22
C SER A 22 14.98 -3.51 -38.41
N LYS A 23 15.75 -3.47 -39.52
CA LYS A 23 16.58 -2.30 -39.85
C LYS A 23 15.75 -1.03 -40.08
N ASP A 24 14.54 -1.18 -40.62
CA ASP A 24 13.63 -0.07 -40.85
C ASP A 24 13.12 0.51 -39.52
N ASP A 25 12.78 -0.33 -38.53
CA ASP A 25 12.38 0.11 -37.19
C ASP A 25 13.52 0.85 -36.49
N VAL A 26 14.79 0.38 -36.63
CA VAL A 26 15.95 1.04 -36.05
C VAL A 26 16.21 2.40 -36.73
N ALA A 27 15.95 2.50 -38.04
CA ALA A 27 16.04 3.77 -38.75
C ALA A 27 14.99 4.80 -38.27
N ASP A 28 13.77 4.35 -38.01
CA ASP A 28 12.71 5.20 -37.43
C ASP A 28 13.06 5.68 -36.01
N VAL A 29 13.63 4.81 -35.17
CA VAL A 29 14.16 5.18 -33.85
C VAL A 29 15.27 6.21 -33.96
N TYR A 30 16.17 6.06 -34.95
CA TYR A 30 17.22 7.04 -35.18
C TYR A 30 16.65 8.39 -35.64
N LYS A 31 15.58 8.40 -36.47
CA LYS A 31 14.86 9.62 -36.87
C LYS A 31 14.28 10.33 -35.64
N ALA A 32 13.64 9.58 -34.73
CA ALA A 32 13.09 10.13 -33.48
C ALA A 32 14.19 10.74 -32.59
N TYR A 33 15.36 10.10 -32.52
CA TYR A 33 16.50 10.68 -31.81
C TYR A 33 16.93 12.03 -32.40
N ILE A 34 17.02 12.17 -33.75
CA ILE A 34 17.39 13.44 -34.39
C ILE A 34 16.36 14.53 -34.01
N VAL A 35 15.08 14.22 -34.05
CA VAL A 35 14.02 15.16 -33.66
C VAL A 35 14.17 15.57 -32.18
N ALA A 36 14.34 14.63 -31.27
CA ALA A 36 14.54 14.91 -29.85
C ALA A 36 15.81 15.72 -29.59
N ALA A 37 16.92 15.39 -30.27
CA ALA A 37 18.18 16.08 -30.11
C ALA A 37 18.10 17.55 -30.61
N SER A 38 17.43 17.80 -31.74
CA SER A 38 17.16 19.14 -32.24
C SER A 38 16.25 19.95 -31.34
N ALA A 39 15.19 19.31 -30.79
CA ALA A 39 14.23 19.97 -29.92
C ALA A 39 14.85 20.41 -28.59
N HIS A 40 15.77 19.63 -28.05
CA HIS A 40 16.47 19.91 -26.79
C HIS A 40 17.88 20.55 -27.00
N ASP A 41 18.16 21.11 -28.17
CA ASP A 41 19.46 21.74 -28.42
C ASP A 41 19.67 22.92 -27.44
N GLY A 42 20.87 23.00 -26.90
CA GLY A 42 21.22 24.02 -25.89
C GLY A 42 20.65 23.78 -24.49
N GLN A 43 19.85 22.76 -24.28
CA GLN A 43 19.32 22.44 -22.94
C GLN A 43 20.28 21.52 -22.17
N TYR A 44 20.42 21.80 -20.87
CA TYR A 44 21.26 21.03 -19.95
C TYR A 44 20.51 20.62 -18.69
N ARG A 45 20.76 19.42 -18.22
CA ARG A 45 20.27 18.94 -16.93
C ARG A 45 21.02 19.59 -15.77
N LYS A 46 20.45 19.49 -14.55
CA LYS A 46 21.11 19.95 -13.30
C LYS A 46 22.44 19.23 -13.02
N SER A 47 22.66 18.08 -13.64
CA SER A 47 23.94 17.35 -13.60
C SER A 47 25.03 18.00 -14.48
N GLY A 48 24.69 18.98 -15.32
CA GLY A 48 25.56 19.59 -16.32
C GLY A 48 25.68 18.79 -17.62
N GLU A 49 24.96 17.69 -17.78
CA GLU A 49 24.92 16.91 -19.03
C GLU A 49 23.87 17.49 -20.00
N ALA A 50 24.13 17.38 -21.30
CA ALA A 50 23.17 17.75 -22.33
C ALA A 50 21.88 16.91 -22.16
N TYR A 51 20.74 17.58 -22.35
CA TYR A 51 19.42 16.98 -22.04
C TYR A 51 19.16 15.69 -22.83
N VAL A 52 19.60 15.62 -24.08
CA VAL A 52 19.40 14.49 -25.00
C VAL A 52 19.87 13.13 -24.45
N PHE A 53 20.83 13.11 -23.51
CA PHE A 53 21.26 11.86 -22.89
C PHE A 53 20.18 11.24 -21.98
N HIS A 54 19.23 12.04 -21.50
CA HIS A 54 18.14 11.52 -20.69
C HIS A 54 17.20 10.62 -21.49
N PRO A 55 16.55 11.07 -22.57
CA PRO A 55 15.68 10.22 -23.36
C PRO A 55 16.41 9.00 -23.95
N ILE A 56 17.68 9.11 -24.33
CA ILE A 56 18.47 7.95 -24.77
C ILE A 56 18.56 6.89 -23.65
N ASN A 57 18.84 7.31 -22.42
CA ASN A 57 18.90 6.37 -21.28
C ASN A 57 17.53 5.76 -20.95
N VAL A 58 16.44 6.53 -21.06
CA VAL A 58 15.08 6.00 -20.88
C VAL A 58 14.77 4.96 -21.96
N ALA A 59 15.08 5.26 -23.22
CA ALA A 59 14.94 4.34 -24.35
C ALA A 59 15.78 3.07 -24.16
N MET A 60 17.02 3.20 -23.65
CA MET A 60 17.89 2.06 -23.38
C MET A 60 17.30 1.13 -22.30
N ILE A 61 16.69 1.68 -21.22
CA ILE A 61 16.02 0.88 -20.21
C ILE A 61 14.89 0.05 -20.84
N LEU A 62 14.13 0.60 -21.77
CA LEU A 62 13.08 -0.11 -22.49
C LEU A 62 13.64 -1.11 -23.51
N ALA A 63 14.73 -0.79 -24.19
CA ALA A 63 15.41 -1.69 -25.12
C ALA A 63 15.95 -2.93 -24.40
N ASP A 64 16.53 -2.76 -23.20
CA ASP A 64 16.98 -3.87 -22.36
C ASP A 64 15.81 -4.78 -21.91
N LEU A 65 14.60 -4.24 -21.88
CA LEU A 65 13.35 -4.99 -21.60
C LEU A 65 12.70 -5.55 -22.87
N GLY A 66 13.24 -5.25 -24.08
CA GLY A 66 12.79 -5.75 -25.37
C GLY A 66 11.47 -5.16 -25.87
N PHE A 67 11.20 -3.88 -25.57
CA PHE A 67 10.00 -3.18 -26.03
C PHE A 67 10.03 -2.89 -27.53
N ASP A 68 8.80 -2.68 -28.09
CA ASP A 68 8.56 -2.41 -29.49
C ASP A 68 9.08 -1.03 -29.97
N ARG A 69 9.12 -0.84 -31.27
CA ARG A 69 9.55 0.37 -31.96
C ARG A 69 8.85 1.62 -31.41
N ASP A 70 7.52 1.58 -31.29
CA ASP A 70 6.72 2.73 -30.90
C ASP A 70 6.99 3.15 -29.45
N SER A 71 7.20 2.18 -28.55
CA SER A 71 7.62 2.45 -27.17
C SER A 71 8.99 3.11 -27.09
N ILE A 72 9.96 2.68 -27.90
CA ILE A 72 11.31 3.27 -27.94
C ILE A 72 11.27 4.69 -28.50
N ILE A 73 10.50 4.91 -29.58
CA ILE A 73 10.30 6.24 -30.18
C ILE A 73 9.62 7.18 -29.16
N ALA A 74 8.55 6.72 -28.51
CA ALA A 74 7.85 7.50 -27.49
C ALA A 74 8.77 7.82 -26.30
N ALA A 75 9.67 6.92 -25.91
CA ALA A 75 10.65 7.18 -24.87
C ALA A 75 11.70 8.24 -25.26
N LEU A 76 12.08 8.31 -26.54
CA LEU A 76 12.97 9.36 -27.03
C LEU A 76 12.29 10.74 -27.07
N LEU A 77 10.97 10.77 -27.32
CA LEU A 77 10.19 11.99 -27.51
C LEU A 77 9.38 12.41 -26.27
N HIS A 78 9.43 11.67 -25.14
CA HIS A 78 8.49 11.79 -24.04
C HIS A 78 8.43 13.17 -23.36
N ASP A 79 9.53 13.92 -23.37
CA ASP A 79 9.62 15.27 -22.82
C ASP A 79 9.44 16.38 -23.88
N CYS A 80 9.38 16.02 -25.20
CA CYS A 80 9.34 17.02 -26.28
C CYS A 80 8.09 17.91 -26.21
N ILE A 81 6.91 17.35 -25.93
CA ILE A 81 5.67 18.14 -25.80
C ILE A 81 5.70 19.06 -24.57
N GLU A 82 6.35 18.61 -23.46
CA GLU A 82 6.36 19.36 -22.18
C GLU A 82 7.43 20.47 -22.17
N ASP A 83 8.61 20.20 -22.72
CA ASP A 83 9.81 21.03 -22.53
C ASP A 83 10.28 21.75 -23.82
N THR A 84 9.58 21.55 -24.96
CA THR A 84 9.94 22.15 -26.26
C THR A 84 8.70 22.68 -27.01
N GLU A 85 8.91 23.21 -28.21
CA GLU A 85 7.85 23.74 -29.09
C GLU A 85 7.15 22.66 -29.93
N ILE A 86 7.59 21.38 -29.85
CA ILE A 86 7.01 20.28 -30.62
C ILE A 86 5.59 19.99 -30.14
N THR A 87 4.65 19.93 -31.09
CA THR A 87 3.24 19.69 -30.85
C THR A 87 2.83 18.23 -31.01
N TYR A 88 1.69 17.87 -30.44
CA TYR A 88 1.07 16.55 -30.63
C TYR A 88 0.89 16.20 -32.12
N ASP A 89 0.37 17.15 -32.92
CA ASP A 89 0.07 16.94 -34.34
C ASP A 89 1.34 16.67 -35.17
N GLU A 90 2.47 17.29 -34.82
CA GLU A 90 3.75 17.02 -35.48
C GLU A 90 4.25 15.61 -35.18
N ILE A 91 4.18 15.17 -33.92
CA ILE A 91 4.56 13.79 -33.56
C ILE A 91 3.62 12.80 -34.25
N GLN A 92 2.31 13.06 -34.28
CA GLN A 92 1.34 12.20 -34.94
C GLN A 92 1.63 12.05 -36.44
N LYS A 93 1.98 13.15 -37.09
CA LYS A 93 2.30 13.17 -38.52
C LYS A 93 3.58 12.39 -38.83
N ASP A 94 4.61 12.53 -38.00
CA ASP A 94 5.95 11.99 -38.29
C ASP A 94 6.14 10.54 -37.80
N PHE A 95 5.45 10.13 -36.73
CA PHE A 95 5.65 8.83 -36.05
C PHE A 95 4.37 8.03 -35.84
N GLY A 96 3.21 8.60 -36.14
CA GLY A 96 1.91 7.91 -36.03
C GLY A 96 1.13 8.23 -34.76
N GLN A 97 -0.15 7.85 -34.78
CA GLN A 97 -1.12 8.16 -33.72
C GLN A 97 -0.76 7.51 -32.39
N ASP A 98 -0.27 6.25 -32.41
CA ASP A 98 0.05 5.50 -31.19
C ASP A 98 1.21 6.16 -30.42
N VAL A 99 2.26 6.55 -31.14
CA VAL A 99 3.40 7.26 -30.54
C VAL A 99 2.97 8.59 -29.94
N ALA A 100 2.19 9.40 -30.67
CA ALA A 100 1.71 10.69 -30.20
C ALA A 100 0.83 10.54 -28.92
N PHE A 101 -0.07 9.55 -28.92
CA PHE A 101 -0.91 9.24 -27.75
C PHE A 101 -0.06 8.85 -26.52
N ILE A 102 0.94 8.00 -26.71
CA ILE A 102 1.81 7.57 -25.60
C ILE A 102 2.60 8.77 -25.04
N VAL A 103 3.20 9.61 -25.92
CA VAL A 103 3.96 10.79 -25.50
C VAL A 103 3.08 11.78 -24.72
N GLU A 104 1.86 12.06 -25.20
CA GLU A 104 0.90 12.91 -24.48
C GLU A 104 0.51 12.33 -23.13
N GLY A 105 0.29 11.01 -23.07
CA GLY A 105 -0.05 10.30 -21.83
C GLY A 105 1.04 10.36 -20.75
N VAL A 106 2.31 10.42 -21.17
CA VAL A 106 3.46 10.53 -20.26
C VAL A 106 3.64 11.96 -19.76
N SER A 107 3.26 12.98 -20.55
CA SER A 107 3.42 14.41 -20.23
C SER A 107 2.57 14.83 -19.03
N LYS A 108 3.03 15.84 -18.27
CA LYS A 108 2.31 16.38 -17.12
C LYS A 108 1.20 17.35 -17.55
N LEU A 109 0.28 17.65 -16.63
CA LEU A 109 -0.70 18.72 -16.79
C LEU A 109 -0.03 20.06 -16.46
N THR A 110 0.31 20.86 -17.48
CA THR A 110 1.01 22.13 -17.31
C THR A 110 0.05 23.33 -17.19
N ASP A 111 -1.13 23.27 -17.81
CA ASP A 111 -1.99 24.44 -18.02
C ASP A 111 -3.08 24.68 -16.95
N LEU A 112 -3.13 23.88 -15.88
CA LEU A 112 -4.14 24.01 -14.83
C LEU A 112 -3.60 24.74 -13.60
N GLN A 113 -4.36 25.73 -13.11
CA GLN A 113 -4.11 26.34 -11.81
C GLN A 113 -4.53 25.38 -10.68
N PHE A 114 -3.56 24.85 -9.95
CA PHE A 114 -3.80 23.93 -8.84
C PHE A 114 -3.92 24.67 -7.51
N LYS A 115 -4.85 24.24 -6.65
CA LYS A 115 -5.05 24.81 -5.31
C LYS A 115 -3.89 24.50 -4.36
N SER A 116 -3.18 23.41 -4.57
CA SER A 116 -2.01 23.00 -3.79
C SER A 116 -1.09 22.07 -4.57
N LYS A 117 0.16 21.92 -4.12
CA LYS A 117 1.13 20.96 -4.69
C LYS A 117 0.64 19.50 -4.59
N LYS A 118 -0.11 19.17 -3.54
CA LYS A 118 -0.72 17.83 -3.37
C LYS A 118 -1.83 17.60 -4.40
N ASP A 119 -2.61 18.62 -4.70
CA ASP A 119 -3.67 18.54 -5.69
C ASP A 119 -3.09 18.38 -7.10
N GLN A 120 -2.01 19.10 -7.42
CA GLN A 120 -1.26 18.91 -8.66
C GLN A 120 -0.74 17.48 -8.83
N GLN A 121 -0.13 16.90 -7.79
CA GLN A 121 0.33 15.52 -7.82
C GLN A 121 -0.83 14.54 -8.03
N ALA A 122 -1.97 14.80 -7.40
CA ALA A 122 -3.16 13.97 -7.52
C ALA A 122 -3.74 13.99 -8.93
N GLN A 123 -3.86 15.16 -9.54
CA GLN A 123 -4.36 15.29 -10.90
C GLN A 123 -3.40 14.70 -11.94
N ASN A 124 -2.10 14.92 -11.80
CA ASN A 124 -1.09 14.27 -12.65
C ASN A 124 -1.15 12.76 -12.56
N PHE A 125 -1.32 12.23 -11.36
CA PHE A 125 -1.45 10.79 -11.15
C PHE A 125 -2.75 10.24 -11.76
N ARG A 126 -3.86 10.98 -11.64
CA ARG A 126 -5.14 10.64 -12.27
C ARG A 126 -5.04 10.61 -13.79
N LYS A 127 -4.42 11.62 -14.42
CA LYS A 127 -4.16 11.63 -15.87
C LYS A 127 -3.34 10.41 -16.30
N LEU A 128 -2.28 10.11 -15.55
CA LEU A 128 -1.42 8.96 -15.82
C LEU A 128 -2.20 7.64 -15.77
N LEU A 129 -3.08 7.45 -14.79
CA LEU A 129 -3.90 6.24 -14.68
C LEU A 129 -4.91 6.11 -15.81
N LEU A 130 -5.53 7.21 -16.23
CA LEU A 130 -6.44 7.23 -17.39
C LEU A 130 -5.71 6.89 -18.69
N ALA A 131 -4.54 7.47 -18.92
CA ALA A 131 -3.73 7.14 -20.07
C ALA A 131 -3.26 5.68 -20.04
N MET A 132 -2.87 5.17 -18.86
CA MET A 132 -2.47 3.78 -18.65
C MET A 132 -3.61 2.77 -18.91
N SER A 133 -4.87 3.13 -18.64
CA SER A 133 -6.01 2.25 -18.90
C SER A 133 -6.25 2.04 -20.40
N ASN A 134 -5.85 3.00 -21.23
CA ASN A 134 -5.92 2.90 -22.68
C ASN A 134 -4.68 2.24 -23.28
N ASP A 135 -3.49 2.59 -22.78
CA ASP A 135 -2.23 1.99 -23.22
C ASP A 135 -1.23 1.86 -22.06
N MET A 136 -0.89 0.65 -21.72
CA MET A 136 0.04 0.34 -20.63
C MET A 136 1.48 0.81 -20.89
N ARG A 137 1.85 1.06 -22.14
CA ARG A 137 3.20 1.57 -22.50
C ARG A 137 3.48 2.92 -21.84
N VAL A 138 2.45 3.73 -21.64
CA VAL A 138 2.54 5.03 -20.93
C VAL A 138 3.16 4.89 -19.54
N ILE A 139 2.65 3.97 -18.72
CA ILE A 139 3.17 3.79 -17.35
C ILE A 139 4.56 3.18 -17.34
N ILE A 140 4.87 2.33 -18.30
CA ILE A 140 6.18 1.67 -18.39
C ILE A 140 7.26 2.68 -18.75
N ILE A 141 7.00 3.57 -19.72
CA ILE A 141 7.88 4.70 -20.06
C ILE A 141 8.06 5.62 -18.84
N LYS A 142 6.97 5.92 -18.11
CA LYS A 142 7.06 6.73 -16.89
C LYS A 142 7.88 6.08 -15.78
N LEU A 143 7.84 4.75 -15.67
CA LEU A 143 8.71 4.02 -14.73
C LEU A 143 10.18 4.03 -15.16
N ALA A 144 10.46 3.95 -16.47
CA ALA A 144 11.82 4.05 -17.02
C ALA A 144 12.37 5.48 -16.84
N ASP A 145 11.56 6.52 -17.10
CA ASP A 145 11.88 7.92 -16.81
C ASP A 145 12.20 8.10 -15.32
N ARG A 146 11.31 7.63 -14.43
CA ARG A 146 11.52 7.70 -12.98
C ARG A 146 12.81 6.98 -12.57
N LEU A 147 13.11 5.83 -13.15
CA LEU A 147 14.34 5.10 -12.85
C LEU A 147 15.58 5.89 -13.24
N HIS A 148 15.62 6.48 -14.43
CA HIS A 148 16.74 7.32 -14.83
C HIS A 148 16.87 8.58 -13.96
N ASN A 149 15.76 9.22 -13.60
CA ASN A 149 15.73 10.34 -12.67
C ASN A 149 16.27 9.94 -11.28
N MET A 150 15.95 8.74 -10.79
CA MET A 150 16.50 8.21 -9.53
C MET A 150 18.00 7.91 -9.62
N ARG A 151 18.51 7.40 -10.75
CA ARG A 151 19.95 7.19 -10.98
C ARG A 151 20.76 8.49 -10.92
N THR A 152 20.14 9.61 -11.28
CA THR A 152 20.77 10.94 -11.31
C THR A 152 20.37 11.85 -10.15
N ILE A 153 19.66 11.32 -9.14
CA ILE A 153 19.03 12.09 -8.05
C ILE A 153 20.03 12.89 -7.20
N SER A 154 21.30 12.47 -7.18
CA SER A 154 22.36 13.15 -6.41
C SER A 154 22.66 14.59 -6.86
N SER A 155 22.27 14.96 -8.08
CA SER A 155 22.42 16.32 -8.63
C SER A 155 21.38 17.32 -8.11
N MET A 156 20.36 16.85 -7.38
CA MET A 156 19.27 17.68 -6.85
C MET A 156 19.52 18.13 -5.40
N SER A 157 18.81 19.19 -4.96
CA SER A 157 18.82 19.59 -3.55
C SER A 157 18.30 18.50 -2.65
N ARG A 158 18.77 18.45 -1.39
CA ARG A 158 18.40 17.40 -0.43
C ARG A 158 16.90 17.29 -0.21
N GLU A 159 16.20 18.40 -0.18
CA GLU A 159 14.74 18.46 -0.01
C GLU A 159 14.03 17.76 -1.18
N LYS A 160 14.44 18.08 -2.43
CA LYS A 160 13.90 17.42 -3.63
C LYS A 160 14.27 15.94 -3.69
N GLN A 161 15.49 15.57 -3.27
CA GLN A 161 15.86 14.16 -3.19
C GLN A 161 14.91 13.38 -2.28
N ILE A 162 14.55 13.91 -1.12
CA ILE A 162 13.64 13.27 -0.16
C ILE A 162 12.24 13.18 -0.76
N GLU A 163 11.72 14.26 -1.33
CA GLU A 163 10.39 14.31 -1.94
C GLU A 163 10.23 13.27 -3.05
N ILE A 164 11.14 13.27 -4.03
CA ILE A 164 11.11 12.35 -5.17
C ILE A 164 11.27 10.88 -4.71
N SER A 165 12.17 10.64 -3.75
CA SER A 165 12.38 9.28 -3.22
C SER A 165 11.18 8.76 -2.46
N GLN A 166 10.48 9.62 -1.70
CA GLN A 166 9.25 9.25 -1.01
C GLN A 166 8.13 8.90 -2.00
N GLU A 167 7.91 9.74 -3.01
CA GLU A 167 6.96 9.48 -4.09
C GLU A 167 7.28 8.18 -4.85
N THR A 168 8.57 7.92 -5.07
CA THR A 168 9.04 6.70 -5.74
C THR A 168 8.68 5.44 -4.94
N ILE A 169 8.87 5.44 -3.61
CA ILE A 169 8.52 4.31 -2.75
C ILE A 169 7.01 4.15 -2.60
N ASP A 170 6.27 5.26 -2.51
CA ASP A 170 4.84 5.24 -2.21
C ASP A 170 3.97 4.94 -3.45
N ILE A 171 4.45 5.26 -4.66
CA ILE A 171 3.65 5.17 -5.89
C ILE A 171 4.35 4.31 -6.95
N HIS A 172 5.53 4.69 -7.42
CA HIS A 172 6.15 4.09 -8.61
C HIS A 172 6.67 2.66 -8.37
N ALA A 173 7.30 2.38 -7.24
CA ALA A 173 7.79 1.05 -6.92
C ALA A 173 6.65 0.03 -6.68
N PRO A 174 5.53 0.36 -6.02
CA PRO A 174 4.35 -0.49 -5.96
C PRO A 174 3.73 -0.78 -7.34
N ILE A 175 3.64 0.22 -8.23
CA ILE A 175 3.16 0.01 -9.61
C ILE A 175 4.09 -0.94 -10.36
N ALA A 176 5.40 -0.70 -10.34
CA ALA A 176 6.38 -1.59 -10.96
C ALA A 176 6.27 -3.04 -10.44
N ARG A 177 5.93 -3.21 -9.16
CA ARG A 177 5.66 -4.52 -8.54
C ARG A 177 4.40 -5.18 -9.09
N ARG A 178 3.30 -4.42 -9.23
CA ARG A 178 2.03 -4.92 -9.81
C ARG A 178 2.21 -5.36 -11.25
N LEU A 179 2.99 -4.60 -12.02
CA LEU A 179 3.31 -4.93 -13.41
C LEU A 179 4.37 -6.04 -13.55
N GLY A 180 4.94 -6.53 -12.45
CA GLY A 180 5.96 -7.58 -12.47
C GLY A 180 7.33 -7.13 -12.94
N LEU A 181 7.58 -5.82 -13.13
CA LEU A 181 8.87 -5.23 -13.56
C LEU A 181 9.87 -5.26 -12.40
N ASN A 182 10.34 -6.45 -12.05
CA ASN A 182 11.13 -6.67 -10.83
C ASN A 182 12.48 -5.96 -10.85
N SER A 183 13.16 -5.87 -11.99
CA SER A 183 14.44 -5.17 -12.13
C SER A 183 14.29 -3.69 -11.81
N ILE A 184 13.33 -3.01 -12.44
CA ILE A 184 13.00 -1.59 -12.21
C ILE A 184 12.60 -1.37 -10.76
N LYS A 185 11.68 -2.18 -10.24
CA LYS A 185 11.21 -2.07 -8.84
C LYS A 185 12.35 -2.14 -7.83
N ILE A 186 13.24 -3.14 -7.97
CA ILE A 186 14.37 -3.35 -7.04
C ILE A 186 15.30 -2.16 -7.04
N GLU A 187 15.63 -1.64 -8.22
CA GLU A 187 16.54 -0.51 -8.35
C GLU A 187 15.91 0.77 -7.79
N LEU A 188 14.64 1.06 -8.10
CA LEU A 188 13.88 2.18 -7.55
C LEU A 188 13.84 2.12 -6.01
N GLU A 189 13.48 0.96 -5.44
CA GLU A 189 13.40 0.74 -3.99
C GLU A 189 14.75 0.97 -3.30
N ASN A 190 15.85 0.47 -3.88
CA ASN A 190 17.19 0.58 -3.29
C ASN A 190 17.73 2.01 -3.35
N ILE A 191 17.62 2.70 -4.49
CA ILE A 191 18.09 4.08 -4.63
C ILE A 191 17.29 5.00 -3.69
N ALA A 192 15.96 4.84 -3.65
CA ALA A 192 15.11 5.64 -2.78
C ALA A 192 15.41 5.37 -1.29
N PHE A 193 15.65 4.10 -0.91
CA PHE A 193 16.04 3.75 0.45
C PHE A 193 17.40 4.34 0.85
N GLU A 194 18.38 4.32 -0.04
CA GLU A 194 19.69 4.95 0.19
C GLU A 194 19.57 6.45 0.41
N THR A 195 18.70 7.08 -0.38
CA THR A 195 18.44 8.51 -0.28
C THR A 195 17.70 8.87 1.00
N LEU A 196 16.64 8.15 1.36
CA LEU A 196 15.82 8.44 2.54
C LEU A 196 16.50 8.07 3.86
N ASN A 197 17.23 6.96 3.90
CA ASN A 197 17.82 6.38 5.10
C ASN A 197 19.31 6.00 4.90
N PRO A 198 20.22 6.96 4.62
CA PRO A 198 21.59 6.67 4.22
C PRO A 198 22.37 5.88 5.27
N HIS A 199 22.22 6.21 6.56
CA HIS A 199 22.90 5.50 7.65
C HIS A 199 22.42 4.05 7.77
N ARG A 200 21.11 3.80 7.73
CA ARG A 200 20.55 2.46 7.82
C ARG A 200 20.94 1.61 6.60
N SER A 201 20.89 2.19 5.41
CA SER A 201 21.35 1.54 4.19
C SER A 201 22.83 1.14 4.28
N LYS A 202 23.71 2.05 4.75
CA LYS A 202 25.13 1.78 4.93
C LYS A 202 25.38 0.62 5.90
N VAL A 203 24.71 0.60 7.05
CA VAL A 203 24.83 -0.47 8.07
C VAL A 203 24.38 -1.81 7.49
N ILE A 204 23.22 -1.85 6.83
CA ILE A 204 22.70 -3.08 6.21
C ILE A 204 23.65 -3.59 5.11
N LYS A 205 24.12 -2.71 4.21
CA LYS A 205 25.07 -3.08 3.15
C LYS A 205 26.38 -3.62 3.72
N GLN A 206 26.91 -3.02 4.77
CA GLN A 206 28.13 -3.49 5.43
C GLN A 206 27.92 -4.87 6.06
N HIS A 207 26.77 -5.08 6.73
CA HIS A 207 26.43 -6.38 7.31
C HIS A 207 26.30 -7.46 6.24
N LEU A 208 25.55 -7.19 5.18
CA LEU A 208 25.40 -8.11 4.04
C LEU A 208 26.76 -8.45 3.40
N LYS A 209 27.61 -7.44 3.18
CA LYS A 209 28.96 -7.65 2.61
C LYS A 209 29.82 -8.52 3.52
N LYS A 210 29.78 -8.31 4.84
CA LYS A 210 30.51 -9.11 5.82
C LYS A 210 30.00 -10.56 5.83
N GLN A 211 28.68 -10.73 5.89
CA GLN A 211 28.06 -12.07 5.86
C GLN A 211 28.34 -12.78 4.53
N PHE A 212 28.14 -12.11 3.40
CA PHE A 212 28.42 -12.69 2.09
C PHE A 212 29.90 -13.08 1.94
N GLY A 213 30.83 -12.23 2.37
CA GLY A 213 32.27 -12.54 2.37
C GLY A 213 32.63 -13.75 3.19
N ASN A 214 32.05 -13.90 4.39
CA ASN A 214 32.26 -15.04 5.27
C ASN A 214 31.70 -16.36 4.70
N PHE A 215 30.62 -16.29 3.90
CA PHE A 215 29.90 -17.47 3.40
C PHE A 215 30.09 -17.73 1.90
N LYS A 216 30.86 -16.93 1.19
CA LYS A 216 31.07 -17.09 -0.27
C LYS A 216 31.48 -18.51 -0.66
N LYS A 217 32.44 -19.12 0.06
CA LYS A 217 32.86 -20.51 -0.17
C LYS A 217 31.71 -21.50 0.07
N ASN A 218 30.88 -21.26 1.10
CA ASN A 218 29.74 -22.12 1.40
C ASN A 218 28.64 -21.99 0.33
N ILE A 219 28.41 -20.79 -0.18
CA ILE A 219 27.44 -20.55 -1.26
C ILE A 219 27.87 -21.29 -2.52
N SER A 220 29.14 -21.19 -2.92
CA SER A 220 29.67 -21.90 -4.07
C SER A 220 29.61 -23.42 -3.87
N HIS A 221 29.88 -23.93 -2.65
CA HIS A 221 29.75 -25.33 -2.31
C HIS A 221 28.30 -25.82 -2.44
N VAL A 222 27.34 -25.14 -1.82
CA VAL A 222 25.90 -25.47 -1.94
C VAL A 222 25.43 -25.45 -3.38
N GLN A 223 25.87 -24.43 -4.16
CA GLN A 223 25.55 -24.35 -5.58
C GLN A 223 26.06 -25.57 -6.36
N SER A 224 27.32 -25.92 -6.16
CA SER A 224 27.92 -27.06 -6.85
C SER A 224 27.27 -28.39 -6.42
N GLU A 225 26.94 -28.56 -5.14
CA GLU A 225 26.28 -29.75 -4.61
C GLU A 225 24.87 -29.92 -5.17
N ILE A 226 24.10 -28.81 -5.29
CA ILE A 226 22.77 -28.84 -5.92
C ILE A 226 22.89 -29.19 -7.41
N ILE A 227 23.82 -28.58 -8.16
CA ILE A 227 24.02 -28.86 -9.58
C ILE A 227 24.40 -30.34 -9.79
N GLN A 228 25.36 -30.86 -8.99
CA GLN A 228 25.78 -32.24 -9.09
C GLN A 228 24.61 -33.19 -8.81
N ARG A 229 23.87 -32.96 -7.72
CA ARG A 229 22.76 -33.82 -7.33
C ARG A 229 21.63 -33.82 -8.37
N LEU A 230 21.33 -32.66 -8.96
CA LEU A 230 20.34 -32.54 -10.05
C LEU A 230 20.79 -33.34 -11.29
N SER A 231 22.09 -33.27 -11.66
CA SER A 231 22.64 -34.00 -12.77
C SER A 231 22.62 -35.52 -12.53
N ASP A 232 22.99 -35.97 -11.33
CA ASP A 232 22.99 -37.40 -10.95
C ASP A 232 21.57 -38.00 -11.01
N GLU A 233 20.56 -37.22 -10.72
CA GLU A 233 19.13 -37.61 -10.81
C GLU A 233 18.52 -37.36 -12.20
N GLY A 234 19.33 -36.97 -13.21
CA GLY A 234 18.91 -36.82 -14.60
C GLY A 234 18.13 -35.50 -14.90
N VAL A 235 18.25 -34.48 -14.05
CA VAL A 235 17.80 -33.11 -14.35
C VAL A 235 18.99 -32.33 -14.93
N ASN A 236 19.16 -32.45 -16.24
CA ASN A 236 20.29 -31.86 -16.95
C ASN A 236 20.01 -30.44 -17.43
N GLY A 237 21.03 -29.57 -17.39
CA GLY A 237 20.92 -28.18 -17.87
C GLY A 237 20.19 -27.24 -16.91
N ALA A 238 20.02 -27.63 -15.64
CA ALA A 238 19.52 -26.74 -14.59
C ALA A 238 20.54 -25.63 -14.32
N LEU A 239 20.07 -24.37 -14.32
CA LEU A 239 20.87 -23.22 -13.93
C LEU A 239 20.62 -22.92 -12.45
N VAL A 240 21.67 -22.93 -11.64
CA VAL A 240 21.58 -22.61 -10.20
C VAL A 240 22.35 -21.33 -9.93
N GLU A 241 21.66 -20.31 -9.44
CA GLU A 241 22.23 -19.00 -9.14
C GLU A 241 22.07 -18.66 -7.65
N GLY A 242 23.18 -18.33 -6.99
CA GLY A 242 23.14 -17.79 -5.64
C GLY A 242 22.81 -16.30 -5.67
N ARG A 243 21.81 -15.88 -4.90
CA ARG A 243 21.35 -14.50 -4.83
C ARG A 243 21.43 -13.95 -3.41
N GLN A 244 22.00 -12.77 -3.29
CA GLN A 244 21.95 -11.99 -2.04
C GLN A 244 20.63 -11.21 -1.96
N LYS A 245 20.07 -11.12 -0.76
CA LYS A 245 18.83 -10.33 -0.53
C LYS A 245 19.10 -8.84 -0.60
N GLU A 246 18.18 -8.11 -1.23
CA GLU A 246 18.29 -6.67 -1.43
C GLU A 246 18.18 -5.88 -0.10
N PRO A 247 18.98 -4.80 0.09
CA PRO A 247 19.01 -4.02 1.32
C PRO A 247 17.65 -3.48 1.77
N TYR A 248 16.86 -2.94 0.83
CA TYR A 248 15.52 -2.43 1.15
C TYR A 248 14.56 -3.55 1.56
N SER A 249 14.59 -4.68 0.87
CA SER A 249 13.75 -5.84 1.23
C SER A 249 14.04 -6.33 2.64
N LEU A 250 15.30 -6.33 3.04
CA LEU A 250 15.74 -6.69 4.39
C LEU A 250 15.24 -5.66 5.41
N TYR A 251 15.45 -4.37 5.16
CA TYR A 251 14.96 -3.28 6.00
C TYR A 251 13.46 -3.34 6.22
N ARG A 252 12.69 -3.56 5.14
CA ARG A 252 11.24 -3.69 5.20
C ARG A 252 10.82 -4.87 6.07
N LYS A 253 11.46 -6.05 5.90
CA LYS A 253 11.18 -7.23 6.73
C LYS A 253 11.45 -6.97 8.22
N MET A 254 12.58 -6.32 8.54
CA MET A 254 12.92 -5.94 9.91
C MET A 254 11.87 -4.98 10.51
N LYS A 255 11.44 -4.00 9.74
CA LYS A 255 10.45 -3.00 10.18
C LYS A 255 9.08 -3.61 10.46
N TYR A 256 8.57 -4.44 9.53
CA TYR A 256 7.22 -5.04 9.66
C TYR A 256 7.13 -6.19 10.66
N LYS A 257 8.22 -6.95 10.84
CA LYS A 257 8.26 -8.08 11.77
C LYS A 257 8.95 -7.76 13.09
N HIS A 258 9.34 -6.51 13.30
CA HIS A 258 10.08 -6.04 14.47
C HIS A 258 11.34 -6.86 14.79
N LEU A 259 12.03 -7.37 13.73
CA LEU A 259 13.21 -8.22 13.87
C LEU A 259 14.48 -7.38 13.94
N LYS A 260 15.44 -7.84 14.74
CA LYS A 260 16.83 -7.35 14.69
C LYS A 260 17.53 -7.89 13.45
N LEU A 261 18.58 -7.18 13.00
CA LEU A 261 19.36 -7.61 11.84
C LEU A 261 19.97 -9.01 11.98
N SER A 262 20.34 -9.37 13.22
CA SER A 262 20.88 -10.70 13.58
C SER A 262 19.82 -11.82 13.56
N GLU A 263 18.55 -11.49 13.60
CA GLU A 263 17.42 -12.43 13.64
C GLU A 263 16.85 -12.76 12.26
N VAL A 264 17.41 -12.13 11.22
CA VAL A 264 16.99 -12.39 9.84
C VAL A 264 17.85 -13.52 9.27
N PHE A 265 17.29 -14.72 9.25
CA PHE A 265 18.00 -15.96 8.87
C PHE A 265 18.05 -16.21 7.36
N ASP A 266 17.15 -15.61 6.55
CA ASP A 266 17.03 -15.83 5.10
C ASP A 266 17.84 -14.80 4.28
N LEU A 267 19.10 -14.64 4.60
CA LEU A 267 19.99 -13.70 3.90
C LEU A 267 20.43 -14.22 2.52
N PHE A 268 20.40 -15.54 2.31
CA PHE A 268 20.85 -16.20 1.11
C PHE A 268 19.70 -16.92 0.44
N ALA A 269 19.55 -16.69 -0.84
CA ALA A 269 18.58 -17.38 -1.67
C ALA A 269 19.29 -18.01 -2.88
N PHE A 270 18.81 -19.16 -3.31
CA PHE A 270 19.23 -19.79 -4.56
C PHE A 270 18.05 -19.83 -5.49
N ARG A 271 18.31 -19.51 -6.75
CA ARG A 271 17.37 -19.67 -7.84
C ARG A 271 17.79 -20.87 -8.65
N VAL A 272 16.87 -21.79 -8.86
CA VAL A 272 17.05 -22.97 -9.68
C VAL A 272 16.10 -22.85 -10.86
N ILE A 273 16.67 -22.77 -12.07
CA ILE A 273 15.92 -22.62 -13.31
C ILE A 273 16.04 -23.95 -14.07
N VAL A 274 14.92 -24.57 -14.34
CA VAL A 274 14.79 -25.84 -15.03
C VAL A 274 13.97 -25.71 -16.32
N LYS A 275 13.82 -26.79 -17.06
CA LYS A 275 13.20 -26.75 -18.39
C LYS A 275 11.69 -26.44 -18.35
N ASP A 276 10.95 -27.16 -17.51
CA ASP A 276 9.48 -27.13 -17.48
C ASP A 276 8.91 -27.32 -16.06
N VAL A 277 7.58 -27.29 -15.94
CA VAL A 277 6.84 -27.41 -14.67
C VAL A 277 7.09 -28.77 -14.00
N THR A 278 7.12 -29.84 -14.75
CA THR A 278 7.33 -31.19 -14.23
C THR A 278 8.71 -31.30 -13.59
N GLU A 279 9.73 -30.74 -14.25
CA GLU A 279 11.07 -30.68 -13.67
C GLU A 279 11.13 -29.79 -12.44
N CYS A 280 10.28 -28.75 -12.29
CA CYS A 280 10.23 -27.95 -11.06
C CYS A 280 9.85 -28.81 -9.85
N TYR A 281 8.80 -29.62 -9.94
CA TYR A 281 8.37 -30.50 -8.83
C TYR A 281 9.35 -31.64 -8.58
N ARG A 282 9.94 -32.22 -9.64
CA ARG A 282 11.00 -33.21 -9.50
C ARG A 282 12.22 -32.64 -8.77
N THR A 283 12.64 -31.44 -9.17
CA THR A 283 13.75 -30.71 -8.53
C THR A 283 13.46 -30.43 -7.05
N LEU A 284 12.22 -30.06 -6.70
CA LEU A 284 11.81 -29.88 -5.31
C LEU A 284 12.06 -31.14 -4.47
N GLY A 285 11.64 -32.31 -4.98
CA GLY A 285 11.84 -33.59 -4.32
C GLY A 285 13.34 -33.95 -4.10
N ILE A 286 14.15 -33.72 -5.14
CA ILE A 286 15.61 -33.94 -5.07
C ILE A 286 16.25 -33.03 -4.02
N ILE A 287 15.90 -31.76 -4.02
CA ILE A 287 16.44 -30.75 -3.09
C ILE A 287 15.98 -31.00 -1.66
N HIS A 288 14.74 -31.46 -1.43
CA HIS A 288 14.24 -31.83 -0.09
C HIS A 288 14.90 -33.11 0.46
N ASN A 289 15.37 -33.98 -0.42
CA ASN A 289 16.21 -35.12 -0.02
C ASN A 289 17.62 -34.69 0.37
N LEU A 290 18.20 -33.73 -0.37
CA LEU A 290 19.53 -33.19 -0.10
C LEU A 290 19.56 -32.36 1.20
N TYR A 291 18.62 -31.45 1.38
CA TYR A 291 18.51 -30.59 2.54
C TYR A 291 17.10 -30.64 3.12
N LYS A 292 16.95 -30.77 4.43
CA LYS A 292 15.65 -30.92 5.07
C LYS A 292 14.88 -29.62 5.08
N PRO A 293 13.60 -29.61 4.66
CA PRO A 293 12.77 -28.40 4.64
C PRO A 293 12.37 -27.96 6.05
N LEU A 294 12.27 -26.64 6.22
CA LEU A 294 11.70 -26.04 7.43
C LEU A 294 10.18 -26.13 7.38
N PRO A 295 9.50 -26.76 8.37
CA PRO A 295 8.05 -26.89 8.38
C PRO A 295 7.33 -25.54 8.27
N GLY A 296 6.25 -25.49 7.46
CA GLY A 296 5.45 -24.29 7.27
C GLY A 296 6.12 -23.16 6.45
N LYS A 297 7.27 -23.44 5.81
CA LYS A 297 7.98 -22.46 4.96
C LYS A 297 8.01 -22.81 3.47
N PHE A 298 7.23 -23.78 3.07
CA PHE A 298 6.99 -24.12 1.67
C PHE A 298 5.84 -23.27 1.12
N LYS A 299 5.98 -22.79 -0.11
CA LYS A 299 4.94 -22.06 -0.84
C LYS A 299 4.97 -22.48 -2.30
N ASP A 300 3.83 -22.88 -2.80
CA ASP A 300 3.63 -23.25 -4.20
C ASP A 300 2.93 -22.09 -4.94
N TYR A 301 3.72 -21.30 -5.65
CA TYR A 301 3.22 -20.25 -6.52
C TYR A 301 3.11 -20.72 -7.99
N ILE A 302 3.34 -22.02 -8.28
CA ILE A 302 3.05 -22.61 -9.59
C ILE A 302 1.57 -22.98 -9.63
N ALA A 303 1.11 -23.71 -8.62
CA ALA A 303 -0.30 -24.08 -8.47
C ALA A 303 -1.20 -22.87 -8.16
N LEU A 304 -0.68 -21.89 -7.39
CA LEU A 304 -1.36 -20.68 -6.97
C LEU A 304 -0.54 -19.45 -7.38
N PRO A 305 -0.60 -19.02 -8.66
CA PRO A 305 0.15 -17.86 -9.13
C PRO A 305 -0.25 -16.57 -8.39
N LYS A 306 0.70 -15.64 -8.26
CA LYS A 306 0.38 -14.31 -7.75
C LYS A 306 -0.40 -13.49 -8.79
N ALA A 307 -1.11 -12.46 -8.35
CA ALA A 307 -1.88 -11.56 -9.23
C ALA A 307 -1.08 -10.95 -10.39
N ASN A 308 0.22 -10.79 -10.24
CA ASN A 308 1.11 -10.31 -11.31
C ASN A 308 1.67 -11.44 -12.20
N GLY A 309 1.08 -12.64 -12.17
CA GLY A 309 1.52 -13.79 -12.95
C GLY A 309 2.82 -14.45 -12.47
N TYR A 310 3.37 -14.04 -11.33
CA TYR A 310 4.58 -14.66 -10.78
C TYR A 310 4.34 -16.09 -10.36
N GLN A 311 5.15 -17.02 -10.88
CA GLN A 311 5.13 -18.45 -10.55
C GLN A 311 6.51 -18.91 -10.10
N SER A 312 6.57 -19.72 -9.04
CA SER A 312 7.79 -20.36 -8.53
C SER A 312 7.45 -21.26 -7.34
N LEU A 313 8.20 -22.34 -7.11
CA LEU A 313 8.19 -23.03 -5.81
C LEU A 313 9.19 -22.34 -4.88
N HIS A 314 8.76 -22.03 -3.67
CA HIS A 314 9.62 -21.45 -2.63
C HIS A 314 9.73 -22.42 -1.46
N THR A 315 10.93 -22.73 -1.06
CA THR A 315 11.19 -23.55 0.13
C THR A 315 12.36 -23.00 0.92
N VAL A 316 12.30 -23.13 2.24
CA VAL A 316 13.41 -22.79 3.15
C VAL A 316 13.95 -24.06 3.74
N LEU A 317 15.25 -24.26 3.67
CA LEU A 317 15.95 -25.51 4.01
C LEU A 317 17.00 -25.29 5.09
N PHE A 318 17.29 -26.33 5.83
CA PHE A 318 18.45 -26.42 6.70
C PHE A 318 19.70 -26.80 5.88
N GLY A 319 20.49 -25.79 5.52
CA GLY A 319 21.75 -25.99 4.80
C GLY A 319 22.94 -26.29 5.70
N PRO A 320 24.16 -26.44 5.12
CA PRO A 320 25.37 -26.74 5.86
C PRO A 320 25.68 -25.63 6.89
N LYS A 321 26.41 -26.02 7.98
CA LYS A 321 26.78 -25.10 9.08
C LYS A 321 25.62 -24.37 9.75
N LYS A 322 24.45 -25.01 9.85
CA LYS A 322 23.21 -24.43 10.44
C LYS A 322 22.69 -23.18 9.71
N MET A 323 23.01 -23.04 8.43
CA MET A 323 22.53 -21.94 7.59
C MET A 323 21.12 -22.24 7.10
N PHE A 324 20.23 -21.24 7.13
CA PHE A 324 18.95 -21.33 6.44
C PHE A 324 19.14 -20.85 4.99
N ILE A 325 18.63 -21.63 4.06
CA ILE A 325 18.75 -21.41 2.63
C ILE A 325 17.34 -21.31 2.05
N GLU A 326 16.99 -20.19 1.43
CA GLU A 326 15.77 -20.08 0.63
C GLU A 326 16.08 -20.55 -0.79
N ILE A 327 15.27 -21.47 -1.32
CA ILE A 327 15.38 -21.93 -2.70
C ILE A 327 14.10 -21.57 -3.46
N GLN A 328 14.29 -20.99 -4.63
CA GLN A 328 13.24 -20.63 -5.57
C GLN A 328 13.43 -21.45 -6.84
N ILE A 329 12.47 -22.32 -7.15
CA ILE A 329 12.51 -23.22 -8.30
C ILE A 329 11.48 -22.74 -9.31
N ARG A 330 11.88 -22.59 -10.58
CA ARG A 330 11.00 -22.14 -11.65
C ARG A 330 11.45 -22.68 -13.01
N SER A 331 10.53 -22.73 -13.98
CA SER A 331 10.87 -23.01 -15.37
C SER A 331 11.54 -21.80 -16.04
N LYS A 332 12.09 -21.99 -17.25
CA LYS A 332 12.64 -20.91 -18.06
C LYS A 332 11.60 -19.83 -18.36
N ASP A 333 10.38 -20.25 -18.71
CA ASP A 333 9.27 -19.31 -19.02
C ASP A 333 8.84 -18.53 -17.77
N MET A 334 8.70 -19.20 -16.61
CA MET A 334 8.41 -18.55 -15.34
C MET A 334 9.52 -17.59 -14.93
N HIS A 335 10.77 -17.94 -15.20
CA HIS A 335 11.91 -17.05 -14.93
C HIS A 335 11.82 -15.78 -15.79
N PHE A 336 11.54 -15.94 -17.08
CA PHE A 336 11.37 -14.83 -18.01
C PHE A 336 10.23 -13.90 -17.56
N ILE A 337 9.05 -14.44 -17.28
CA ILE A 337 7.91 -13.68 -16.76
C ILE A 337 8.26 -12.99 -15.43
N SER A 338 9.00 -13.67 -14.55
CA SER A 338 9.42 -13.09 -13.25
C SER A 338 10.38 -11.92 -13.36
N GLU A 339 11.23 -11.87 -14.38
CA GLU A 339 12.20 -10.77 -14.57
C GLU A 339 11.58 -9.60 -15.36
N TYR A 340 10.83 -9.91 -16.41
CA TYR A 340 10.30 -8.92 -17.35
C TYR A 340 8.84 -8.54 -17.08
N GLY A 341 8.10 -9.33 -16.26
CA GLY A 341 6.69 -9.05 -15.94
C GLY A 341 5.85 -8.92 -17.20
N ILE A 342 5.06 -7.84 -17.26
CA ILE A 342 4.21 -7.56 -18.42
C ILE A 342 5.01 -7.33 -19.70
N ALA A 343 6.27 -6.87 -19.63
CA ALA A 343 7.14 -6.71 -20.80
C ALA A 343 7.41 -8.05 -21.52
N ALA A 344 7.27 -9.18 -20.82
CA ALA A 344 7.40 -10.50 -21.43
C ALA A 344 6.41 -10.74 -22.58
N HIS A 345 5.25 -10.07 -22.58
CA HIS A 345 4.25 -10.20 -23.65
C HIS A 345 4.68 -9.59 -24.98
N TRP A 346 5.51 -8.54 -24.95
CA TRP A 346 6.07 -7.95 -26.19
C TRP A 346 7.12 -8.83 -26.86
N HIS A 347 7.81 -9.67 -26.07
CA HIS A 347 8.75 -10.68 -26.62
C HIS A 347 8.07 -11.89 -27.25
N TYR A 348 6.90 -12.31 -26.72
CA TYR A 348 6.18 -13.49 -27.21
C TYR A 348 4.83 -13.10 -27.81
N LYS A 349 4.74 -12.89 -29.11
CA LYS A 349 3.49 -12.58 -29.86
C LYS A 349 2.33 -13.59 -29.65
N ASN A 350 2.53 -14.71 -28.92
CA ASN A 350 1.58 -15.81 -28.77
C ASN A 350 1.30 -16.27 -27.33
N SER A 351 1.66 -15.54 -26.27
CA SER A 351 1.49 -16.03 -24.91
C SER A 351 0.25 -15.50 -24.19
N ASN A 352 -0.55 -16.43 -23.77
CA ASN A 352 -1.59 -16.49 -22.73
C ASN A 352 -2.45 -15.24 -22.45
N LYS A 353 -3.70 -15.32 -22.90
CA LYS A 353 -4.80 -14.38 -22.58
C LYS A 353 -5.06 -14.18 -21.08
N GLU A 354 -4.68 -15.13 -20.20
CA GLU A 354 -5.00 -15.11 -18.78
C GLU A 354 -4.24 -14.03 -17.97
N GLN A 355 -3.00 -13.71 -18.33
CA GLN A 355 -2.21 -12.68 -17.61
C GLN A 355 -2.69 -11.26 -17.94
N ASN A 356 -3.18 -11.02 -19.16
CA ASN A 356 -3.79 -9.75 -19.54
C ASN A 356 -5.08 -9.48 -18.74
N VAL A 357 -5.83 -10.53 -18.37
CA VAL A 357 -7.06 -10.42 -17.58
C VAL A 357 -6.76 -9.89 -16.16
N ALA A 358 -5.72 -10.36 -15.49
CA ALA A 358 -5.40 -9.91 -14.12
C ALA A 358 -4.99 -8.43 -14.05
N VAL A 359 -4.20 -7.97 -15.03
CA VAL A 359 -3.80 -6.57 -15.11
C VAL A 359 -4.96 -5.69 -15.57
N SER A 360 -5.76 -6.14 -16.53
CA SER A 360 -6.98 -5.45 -16.97
C SER A 360 -8.00 -5.33 -15.83
N ASN A 361 -8.18 -6.37 -15.03
CA ASN A 361 -9.05 -6.33 -13.85
C ASN A 361 -8.54 -5.33 -12.80
N TRP A 362 -7.22 -5.27 -12.58
CA TRP A 362 -6.63 -4.28 -11.68
C TRP A 362 -6.79 -2.85 -12.22
N LEU A 363 -6.59 -2.62 -13.51
CA LEU A 363 -6.86 -1.33 -14.14
C LEU A 363 -8.33 -0.93 -14.02
N GLY A 364 -9.25 -1.89 -14.23
CA GLY A 364 -10.68 -1.70 -14.00
C GLY A 364 -10.98 -1.26 -12.56
N SER A 365 -10.36 -1.92 -11.56
CA SER A 365 -10.53 -1.54 -10.15
C SER A 365 -10.01 -0.14 -9.83
N LEU A 366 -8.94 0.31 -10.48
CA LEU A 366 -8.44 1.69 -10.34
C LEU A 366 -9.38 2.72 -10.96
N LEU A 367 -10.03 2.39 -12.07
CA LEU A 367 -11.06 3.23 -12.68
C LEU A 367 -12.30 3.32 -11.78
N ASP A 368 -12.75 2.20 -11.22
CA ASP A 368 -13.85 2.16 -10.25
C ASP A 368 -13.54 3.02 -9.01
N ILE A 369 -12.30 2.95 -8.49
CA ILE A 369 -11.84 3.81 -7.39
C ILE A 369 -11.88 5.28 -7.79
N GLN A 370 -11.49 5.60 -9.04
CA GLN A 370 -11.51 6.97 -9.55
C GLN A 370 -12.92 7.54 -9.66
N GLU A 371 -13.87 6.77 -10.20
CA GLU A 371 -15.26 7.21 -10.33
C GLU A 371 -15.93 7.42 -8.97
N ALA A 372 -15.53 6.64 -7.97
CA ALA A 372 -16.09 6.68 -6.64
C ALA A 372 -15.42 7.69 -5.69
N SER A 373 -14.22 8.17 -6.01
CA SER A 373 -13.48 9.11 -5.17
C SER A 373 -13.99 10.54 -5.36
N GLY A 374 -14.42 11.19 -4.28
CA GLY A 374 -14.97 12.55 -4.31
C GLY A 374 -13.94 13.65 -4.58
N THR A 375 -12.67 13.44 -4.15
CA THR A 375 -11.57 14.37 -4.36
C THR A 375 -10.33 13.67 -4.91
N SER A 376 -9.45 14.44 -5.58
CA SER A 376 -8.19 13.90 -6.11
C SER A 376 -7.23 13.39 -5.02
N VAL A 377 -7.35 13.92 -3.81
CA VAL A 377 -6.53 13.51 -2.65
C VAL A 377 -7.02 12.16 -2.11
N ASP A 378 -8.34 11.99 -1.98
CA ASP A 378 -8.95 10.71 -1.56
C ASP A 378 -8.59 9.59 -2.53
N PHE A 379 -8.58 9.90 -3.82
CA PHE A 379 -8.19 8.98 -4.87
C PHE A 379 -6.74 8.45 -4.69
N ILE A 380 -5.78 9.34 -4.36
CA ILE A 380 -4.39 8.89 -4.10
C ILE A 380 -4.32 7.98 -2.87
N GLU A 381 -5.05 8.30 -1.79
CA GLU A 381 -5.02 7.49 -0.57
C GLU A 381 -5.67 6.13 -0.78
N ASP A 382 -6.81 6.07 -1.45
CA ASP A 382 -7.49 4.82 -1.81
C ASP A 382 -6.62 3.97 -2.75
N THR A 383 -5.98 4.60 -3.74
CA THR A 383 -5.05 3.92 -4.65
C THR A 383 -3.80 3.42 -3.92
N LYS A 384 -3.23 4.20 -2.99
CA LYS A 384 -2.10 3.75 -2.17
C LYS A 384 -2.45 2.50 -1.37
N ASN A 385 -3.64 2.45 -0.77
CA ASN A 385 -4.08 1.28 -0.01
C ASN A 385 -4.21 0.04 -0.90
N ASP A 386 -4.68 0.19 -2.14
CA ASP A 386 -4.77 -0.91 -3.12
C ASP A 386 -3.40 -1.34 -3.68
N LEU A 387 -2.43 -0.44 -3.74
CA LEU A 387 -1.07 -0.72 -4.20
C LEU A 387 -0.20 -1.47 -3.18
N TYR A 388 -0.56 -1.52 -1.89
CA TYR A 388 0.24 -2.20 -0.87
C TYR A 388 0.12 -3.74 -0.95
N PRO A 389 1.23 -4.48 -0.87
CA PRO A 389 1.35 -5.86 -1.37
C PRO A 389 1.19 -6.97 -0.34
N SER A 390 0.58 -6.72 0.80
CA SER A 390 0.24 -7.82 1.71
C SER A 390 -1.15 -8.33 1.33
N GLU A 391 -1.22 -9.51 0.75
CA GLU A 391 -2.45 -10.11 0.26
C GLU A 391 -2.79 -11.35 1.06
N VAL A 392 -4.05 -11.58 1.29
CA VAL A 392 -4.59 -12.84 1.81
C VAL A 392 -5.33 -13.56 0.68
N PHE A 393 -5.10 -14.86 0.58
CA PHE A 393 -5.78 -15.74 -0.37
C PHE A 393 -6.76 -16.59 0.41
N VAL A 394 -8.04 -16.45 0.10
CA VAL A 394 -9.13 -17.14 0.77
C VAL A 394 -9.97 -17.90 -0.25
N PHE A 395 -10.68 -18.92 0.19
CA PHE A 395 -11.42 -19.82 -0.67
C PHE A 395 -12.93 -19.62 -0.53
N THR A 396 -13.65 -19.69 -1.64
CA THR A 396 -15.09 -19.91 -1.62
C THR A 396 -15.38 -21.37 -1.27
N PRO A 397 -16.62 -21.73 -0.88
CA PRO A 397 -17.00 -23.12 -0.68
C PRO A 397 -16.83 -23.99 -1.94
N ASP A 398 -16.94 -23.39 -3.12
CA ASP A 398 -16.77 -24.04 -4.44
C ASP A 398 -15.30 -24.24 -4.82
N GLY A 399 -14.38 -23.69 -4.02
CA GLY A 399 -12.93 -23.83 -4.23
C GLY A 399 -12.29 -22.69 -5.02
N ASP A 400 -13.04 -21.66 -5.40
CA ASP A 400 -12.48 -20.48 -6.05
C ASP A 400 -11.61 -19.69 -5.09
N ILE A 401 -10.52 -19.12 -5.61
CA ILE A 401 -9.56 -18.36 -4.83
C ILE A 401 -9.86 -16.88 -5.00
N ILE A 402 -10.15 -16.21 -3.88
CA ILE A 402 -10.32 -14.76 -3.82
C ILE A 402 -9.09 -14.14 -3.16
N GLN A 403 -8.47 -13.21 -3.88
CA GLN A 403 -7.34 -12.44 -3.40
C GLN A 403 -7.83 -11.11 -2.82
N LEU A 404 -7.44 -10.81 -1.58
CA LEU A 404 -7.82 -9.60 -0.86
C LEU A 404 -6.58 -8.91 -0.25
N PRO A 405 -6.61 -7.58 -0.02
CA PRO A 405 -5.60 -6.89 0.76
C PRO A 405 -5.48 -7.47 2.18
N PHE A 406 -4.30 -7.36 2.77
CA PHE A 406 -4.11 -7.72 4.17
C PHE A 406 -4.99 -6.86 5.08
N HIS A 407 -5.48 -7.42 6.19
CA HIS A 407 -6.51 -6.86 7.07
C HIS A 407 -7.92 -6.77 6.47
N SER A 408 -8.18 -7.38 5.32
CA SER A 408 -9.54 -7.51 4.80
C SER A 408 -10.41 -8.36 5.72
N THR A 409 -11.68 -8.00 5.79
CA THR A 409 -12.68 -8.65 6.65
C THR A 409 -13.57 -9.58 5.83
N ALA A 410 -14.41 -10.37 6.51
CA ALA A 410 -15.40 -11.22 5.86
C ALA A 410 -16.37 -10.40 4.99
N LEU A 411 -16.64 -9.14 5.35
CA LEU A 411 -17.46 -8.25 4.52
C LEU A 411 -16.75 -7.82 3.24
N ASP A 412 -15.43 -7.54 3.31
CA ASP A 412 -14.63 -7.27 2.11
C ASP A 412 -14.68 -8.44 1.12
N PHE A 413 -14.59 -9.67 1.64
CA PHE A 413 -14.75 -10.88 0.84
C PHE A 413 -16.13 -10.95 0.18
N ALA A 414 -17.20 -10.67 0.93
CA ALA A 414 -18.57 -10.68 0.40
C ALA A 414 -18.74 -9.74 -0.80
N TYR A 415 -18.19 -8.51 -0.71
CA TYR A 415 -18.19 -7.55 -1.82
C TYR A 415 -17.23 -7.92 -2.95
N ALA A 416 -16.14 -8.61 -2.65
CA ALA A 416 -15.21 -9.10 -3.68
C ALA A 416 -15.85 -10.17 -4.55
N VAL A 417 -16.60 -11.10 -3.95
CA VAL A 417 -17.36 -12.13 -4.67
C VAL A 417 -18.43 -11.47 -5.54
N HIS A 418 -19.36 -10.74 -4.93
CA HIS A 418 -20.38 -10.00 -5.67
C HIS A 418 -21.03 -8.91 -4.81
N THR A 419 -21.27 -7.74 -5.41
CA THR A 419 -21.87 -6.57 -4.71
C THR A 419 -23.22 -6.91 -4.06
N LYS A 420 -24.07 -7.73 -4.70
CA LYS A 420 -25.36 -8.18 -4.14
C LYS A 420 -25.19 -9.07 -2.92
N ILE A 421 -24.13 -9.90 -2.85
CA ILE A 421 -23.83 -10.73 -1.68
C ILE A 421 -23.36 -9.82 -0.54
N GLY A 422 -22.47 -8.88 -0.82
CA GLY A 422 -21.99 -7.92 0.16
C GLY A 422 -23.12 -7.06 0.76
N SER A 423 -24.02 -6.55 -0.07
CA SER A 423 -25.13 -5.70 0.39
C SER A 423 -26.17 -6.45 1.25
N LYS A 424 -26.33 -7.76 1.08
CA LYS A 424 -27.27 -8.61 1.83
C LYS A 424 -26.60 -9.41 2.96
N ALA A 425 -25.32 -9.22 3.23
CA ALA A 425 -24.58 -9.99 4.21
C ALA A 425 -25.09 -9.72 5.65
N VAL A 426 -25.24 -10.78 6.41
CA VAL A 426 -25.63 -10.72 7.84
C VAL A 426 -24.62 -11.40 8.74
N GLY A 427 -23.79 -12.31 8.21
CA GLY A 427 -22.77 -13.04 8.95
C GLY A 427 -21.88 -13.82 7.98
N ALA A 428 -20.91 -14.51 8.52
CA ALA A 428 -20.01 -15.38 7.75
C ALA A 428 -19.77 -16.71 8.48
N ILE A 429 -19.40 -17.75 7.72
CA ILE A 429 -18.87 -19.00 8.23
C ILE A 429 -17.44 -19.11 7.74
N ILE A 430 -16.48 -19.11 8.65
CA ILE A 430 -15.04 -19.21 8.35
C ILE A 430 -14.53 -20.55 8.88
N ASP A 431 -14.00 -21.41 8.02
CA ASP A 431 -13.51 -22.75 8.39
C ASP A 431 -14.55 -23.54 9.18
N ARG A 432 -15.81 -23.50 8.74
CA ARG A 432 -16.98 -24.15 9.37
C ARG A 432 -17.38 -23.59 10.76
N LYS A 433 -16.93 -22.38 11.12
CA LYS A 433 -17.31 -21.71 12.37
C LYS A 433 -17.99 -20.39 12.05
N ASN A 434 -19.06 -20.08 12.78
CA ASN A 434 -19.72 -18.78 12.66
C ASN A 434 -18.75 -17.65 13.02
N ALA A 435 -18.76 -16.59 12.24
CA ALA A 435 -17.92 -15.42 12.41
C ALA A 435 -18.68 -14.15 12.04
N ASP A 436 -18.31 -13.04 12.66
CA ASP A 436 -18.87 -11.73 12.36
C ASP A 436 -18.29 -11.17 11.04
N LEU A 437 -19.04 -10.26 10.42
CA LEU A 437 -18.62 -9.61 9.16
C LEU A 437 -17.33 -8.78 9.29
N ASN A 438 -16.98 -8.32 10.50
CA ASN A 438 -15.76 -7.57 10.81
C ASN A 438 -14.54 -8.47 11.12
N THR A 439 -14.71 -9.80 11.06
CA THR A 439 -13.62 -10.75 11.32
C THR A 439 -12.54 -10.61 10.26
N GLU A 440 -11.29 -10.35 10.68
CA GLU A 440 -10.12 -10.27 9.80
C GLU A 440 -9.76 -11.63 9.25
N LEU A 441 -9.49 -11.69 7.93
CA LEU A 441 -9.25 -12.91 7.19
C LEU A 441 -7.75 -13.28 7.16
N LYS A 442 -7.48 -14.59 7.11
CA LYS A 442 -6.14 -15.17 7.00
C LYS A 442 -6.05 -16.07 5.76
N SER A 443 -4.88 -16.09 5.14
CA SER A 443 -4.68 -16.95 3.96
C SER A 443 -4.93 -18.42 4.28
N GLY A 444 -5.63 -19.10 3.37
CA GLY A 444 -5.96 -20.52 3.46
C GLY A 444 -7.33 -20.81 4.09
N GLN A 445 -8.07 -19.80 4.54
CA GLN A 445 -9.41 -19.97 5.10
C GLN A 445 -10.46 -20.15 4.00
N THR A 446 -11.46 -20.99 4.28
CA THR A 446 -12.65 -21.12 3.44
C THR A 446 -13.78 -20.29 4.05
N ILE A 447 -14.45 -19.46 3.23
CA ILE A 447 -15.41 -18.46 3.69
C ILE A 447 -16.70 -18.63 2.94
N GLU A 448 -17.80 -18.73 3.69
CA GLU A 448 -19.17 -18.72 3.21
C GLU A 448 -19.88 -17.51 3.82
N ILE A 449 -20.61 -16.75 3.01
CA ILE A 449 -21.34 -15.56 3.47
C ILE A 449 -22.81 -15.91 3.69
N ILE A 450 -23.29 -15.62 4.88
CA ILE A 450 -24.72 -15.74 5.23
C ILE A 450 -25.41 -14.46 4.78
N THR A 451 -26.40 -14.60 3.89
CA THR A 451 -27.18 -13.48 3.35
C THR A 451 -28.63 -13.54 3.80
N HIS A 452 -29.28 -12.37 3.88
CA HIS A 452 -30.71 -12.27 4.12
C HIS A 452 -31.31 -11.20 3.21
N ASP A 453 -32.43 -11.53 2.55
CA ASP A 453 -33.01 -10.67 1.49
C ASP A 453 -33.38 -9.26 1.97
N ASN A 454 -33.80 -9.13 3.21
CA ASN A 454 -34.18 -7.83 3.81
C ASN A 454 -33.00 -7.10 4.46
N SER A 455 -31.77 -7.63 4.40
CA SER A 455 -30.61 -6.94 4.96
C SER A 455 -30.18 -5.81 4.04
N LYS A 456 -29.71 -4.71 4.64
CA LYS A 456 -29.17 -3.54 3.96
C LYS A 456 -27.84 -3.14 4.57
N PRO A 457 -26.95 -2.49 3.79
CA PRO A 457 -25.70 -1.97 4.31
C PRO A 457 -25.92 -1.02 5.48
N LYS A 458 -25.05 -1.13 6.49
CA LYS A 458 -25.07 -0.29 7.68
C LYS A 458 -23.92 0.71 7.63
N THR A 459 -24.13 1.92 8.12
CA THR A 459 -23.09 2.98 8.13
C THR A 459 -21.84 2.55 8.91
N ASN A 460 -22.01 1.75 9.98
CA ASN A 460 -20.88 1.24 10.77
C ASN A 460 -19.98 0.26 10.02
N TRP A 461 -20.42 -0.30 8.89
CA TRP A 461 -19.59 -1.16 8.03
C TRP A 461 -18.39 -0.42 7.44
N LEU A 462 -18.55 0.88 7.21
CA LEU A 462 -17.45 1.73 6.72
C LEU A 462 -16.24 1.82 7.68
N ASN A 463 -16.44 1.49 8.97
CA ASN A 463 -15.39 1.59 9.98
C ASN A 463 -14.37 0.44 9.92
N PHE A 464 -14.75 -0.72 9.36
CA PHE A 464 -13.91 -1.91 9.39
C PHE A 464 -13.62 -2.50 8.00
N VAL A 465 -14.31 -2.06 6.93
CA VAL A 465 -13.96 -2.51 5.58
C VAL A 465 -12.63 -1.88 5.11
N THR A 466 -11.83 -2.69 4.47
CA THR A 466 -10.48 -2.32 4.00
C THR A 466 -10.47 -2.03 2.50
N THR A 467 -11.26 -2.77 1.69
CA THR A 467 -11.23 -2.65 0.24
C THR A 467 -12.00 -1.41 -0.24
N ALA A 468 -11.45 -0.72 -1.25
CA ALA A 468 -12.12 0.40 -1.90
C ALA A 468 -13.46 -0.03 -2.53
N LYS A 469 -13.53 -1.22 -3.14
CA LYS A 469 -14.75 -1.79 -3.73
C LYS A 469 -15.88 -1.90 -2.71
N ALA A 470 -15.63 -2.49 -1.52
CA ALA A 470 -16.63 -2.61 -0.46
C ALA A 470 -17.06 -1.22 0.04
N ARG A 471 -16.10 -0.35 0.33
CA ARG A 471 -16.35 1.01 0.84
C ARG A 471 -17.23 1.83 -0.11
N ASN A 472 -16.90 1.82 -1.40
CA ASN A 472 -17.63 2.57 -2.41
C ASN A 472 -19.02 2.00 -2.66
N SER A 473 -19.15 0.66 -2.72
CA SER A 473 -20.44 -0.01 -2.87
C SER A 473 -21.36 0.30 -1.67
N ILE A 474 -20.83 0.28 -0.44
CA ILE A 474 -21.59 0.62 0.77
C ILE A 474 -22.04 2.10 0.71
N LYS A 475 -21.12 3.03 0.40
CA LYS A 475 -21.45 4.47 0.30
C LYS A 475 -22.54 4.72 -0.74
N ASN A 476 -22.41 4.13 -1.93
CA ASN A 476 -23.40 4.31 -2.99
C ASN A 476 -24.78 3.76 -2.59
N GLN A 477 -24.82 2.59 -1.96
CA GLN A 477 -26.06 1.99 -1.52
C GLN A 477 -26.72 2.84 -0.41
N LEU A 478 -25.94 3.35 0.55
CA LEU A 478 -26.44 4.24 1.59
C LEU A 478 -26.97 5.55 1.02
N LYS A 479 -26.37 6.11 -0.02
CA LYS A 479 -26.87 7.29 -0.73
C LYS A 479 -28.22 7.05 -1.40
N ILE A 480 -28.40 5.87 -1.99
CA ILE A 480 -29.65 5.50 -2.70
C ILE A 480 -30.77 5.19 -1.69
N ASP A 481 -30.48 4.40 -0.65
CA ASP A 481 -31.49 3.83 0.25
C ASP A 481 -31.92 4.79 1.39
N SER A 482 -31.05 5.72 1.79
CA SER A 482 -31.24 6.60 2.95
C SER A 482 -30.98 8.07 2.64
N GLY A 483 -31.01 8.47 1.39
CA GLY A 483 -30.67 9.82 0.99
C GLY A 483 -31.42 10.90 1.77
N GLU A 484 -32.72 10.74 1.95
CA GLU A 484 -33.60 11.69 2.65
C GLU A 484 -33.33 11.72 4.17
N GLU A 485 -33.10 10.54 4.78
CA GLU A 485 -32.73 10.42 6.21
C GLU A 485 -31.33 11.01 6.48
N LEU A 486 -30.39 10.84 5.54
CA LEU A 486 -29.03 11.41 5.63
C LEU A 486 -29.04 12.94 5.51
N ILE A 487 -29.90 13.49 4.64
CA ILE A 487 -30.09 14.95 4.49
C ILE A 487 -30.67 15.49 5.80
N GLN A 488 -31.70 14.85 6.35
CA GLN A 488 -32.29 15.26 7.64
C GLN A 488 -31.30 15.17 8.80
N LEU A 489 -30.49 14.11 8.85
CA LEU A 489 -29.42 13.96 9.85
C LEU A 489 -28.37 15.06 9.72
N GLY A 490 -27.89 15.33 8.51
CA GLY A 490 -26.91 16.39 8.25
C GLY A 490 -27.43 17.78 8.62
N ARG A 491 -28.67 18.07 8.26
CA ARG A 491 -29.35 19.33 8.63
C ARG A 491 -29.50 19.46 10.16
N TYR A 492 -29.89 18.39 10.84
CA TYR A 492 -29.99 18.35 12.30
C TYR A 492 -28.64 18.60 12.98
N LEU A 493 -27.55 17.93 12.49
CA LEU A 493 -26.22 18.09 13.05
C LEU A 493 -25.68 19.52 12.86
N LEU A 494 -25.85 20.11 11.68
CA LEU A 494 -25.41 21.48 11.43
C LEU A 494 -26.21 22.49 12.24
N ARG A 495 -27.55 22.35 12.29
CA ARG A 495 -28.43 23.23 13.04
C ARG A 495 -28.11 23.24 14.53
N ASN A 496 -27.93 22.07 15.13
CA ASN A 496 -27.57 21.96 16.56
C ASN A 496 -26.20 22.56 16.86
N SER A 497 -25.22 22.34 15.98
CA SER A 497 -23.88 22.86 16.18
C SER A 497 -23.81 24.39 16.02
N LEU A 498 -24.60 24.96 15.12
CA LEU A 498 -24.75 26.41 14.98
C LEU A 498 -25.53 27.03 16.16
N ALA A 499 -26.61 26.38 16.61
CA ALA A 499 -27.39 26.80 17.76
C ALA A 499 -26.54 26.85 19.06
N TYR A 500 -25.59 25.95 19.21
CA TYR A 500 -24.62 25.96 20.33
C TYR A 500 -23.72 27.20 20.34
N GLN A 501 -23.54 27.84 19.17
CA GLN A 501 -22.78 29.09 19.00
C GLN A 501 -23.69 30.32 18.94
N ASN A 502 -24.98 30.17 19.29
CA ASN A 502 -25.99 31.22 19.19
C ASN A 502 -26.20 31.74 17.74
N ILE A 503 -25.89 30.94 16.75
CA ILE A 503 -26.11 31.22 15.33
C ILE A 503 -27.35 30.47 14.87
N ASP A 504 -28.33 31.20 14.34
CA ASP A 504 -29.53 30.62 13.76
C ASP A 504 -29.31 30.37 12.27
N ILE A 505 -29.41 29.12 11.82
CA ILE A 505 -29.18 28.72 10.43
C ILE A 505 -30.10 29.47 9.46
N ASP A 506 -31.33 29.76 9.89
CA ASP A 506 -32.35 30.41 9.08
C ASP A 506 -32.10 31.95 8.91
N LYS A 507 -31.12 32.48 9.68
CA LYS A 507 -30.69 33.89 9.61
C LYS A 507 -29.35 34.10 8.88
N ILE A 508 -28.73 33.03 8.39
CA ILE A 508 -27.50 33.14 7.61
C ILE A 508 -27.81 33.68 6.24
N ASP A 509 -27.05 34.70 5.81
CA ASP A 509 -27.19 35.28 4.48
C ASP A 509 -26.99 34.23 3.39
N LYS A 510 -27.94 34.16 2.47
CA LYS A 510 -28.01 33.15 1.42
C LYS A 510 -26.76 33.19 0.50
N ASP A 511 -26.28 34.41 0.19
CA ASP A 511 -25.08 34.58 -0.63
C ASP A 511 -23.82 34.08 0.06
N LEU A 512 -23.75 34.19 1.37
CA LEU A 512 -22.68 33.65 2.23
C LEU A 512 -22.72 32.14 2.30
N PHE A 513 -23.91 31.57 2.40
CA PHE A 513 -24.09 30.12 2.40
C PHE A 513 -23.74 29.53 1.03
N ASP A 514 -24.17 30.12 -0.06
CA ASP A 514 -23.85 29.70 -1.43
C ASP A 514 -22.35 29.81 -1.74
N LYS A 515 -21.67 30.82 -1.20
CA LYS A 515 -20.21 30.92 -1.28
C LYS A 515 -19.52 29.73 -0.56
N SER A 516 -20.02 29.40 0.64
CA SER A 516 -19.51 28.26 1.41
C SER A 516 -19.77 26.91 0.72
N LEU A 517 -20.90 26.74 0.03
CA LEU A 517 -21.22 25.57 -0.80
C LEU A 517 -20.20 25.38 -1.92
N ARG A 518 -19.87 26.47 -2.65
CA ARG A 518 -18.86 26.43 -3.73
C ARG A 518 -17.47 26.05 -3.19
N GLU A 519 -17.10 26.60 -2.03
CA GLU A 519 -15.82 26.29 -1.38
C GLU A 519 -15.72 24.84 -0.89
N LEU A 520 -16.87 24.22 -0.57
CA LEU A 520 -16.98 22.83 -0.14
C LEU A 520 -17.26 21.87 -1.30
N SER A 521 -17.26 22.37 -2.54
CA SER A 521 -17.55 21.61 -3.76
C SER A 521 -18.89 20.87 -3.68
N CYS A 522 -19.92 21.59 -3.20
CA CYS A 522 -21.31 21.14 -3.15
C CYS A 522 -22.15 21.94 -4.16
N VAL A 523 -23.04 21.25 -4.89
CA VAL A 523 -23.92 21.86 -5.90
C VAL A 523 -25.12 22.55 -5.26
N ASN A 524 -25.64 21.98 -4.16
CA ASN A 524 -26.80 22.47 -3.42
C ASN A 524 -26.71 22.16 -1.92
N GLU A 525 -27.66 22.70 -1.14
CA GLU A 525 -27.76 22.50 0.31
C GLU A 525 -27.98 21.02 0.68
N ASP A 526 -28.80 20.32 -0.07
CA ASP A 526 -29.12 18.92 0.20
C ASP A 526 -27.89 18.02 0.02
N GLU A 527 -27.02 18.34 -0.95
CA GLU A 527 -25.75 17.65 -1.12
C GLU A 527 -24.81 17.92 0.08
N LEU A 528 -24.75 19.15 0.56
CA LEU A 528 -23.97 19.49 1.76
C LEU A 528 -24.50 18.71 2.98
N PHE A 529 -25.83 18.72 3.22
CA PHE A 529 -26.41 17.97 4.32
C PHE A 529 -26.20 16.47 4.18
N MET A 530 -26.32 15.92 2.98
CA MET A 530 -26.02 14.52 2.70
C MET A 530 -24.55 14.20 3.01
N LYS A 531 -23.59 15.02 2.58
CA LYS A 531 -22.16 14.86 2.88
C LYS A 531 -21.87 14.96 4.38
N ILE A 532 -22.58 15.83 5.10
CA ILE A 532 -22.51 15.89 6.58
C ILE A 532 -23.05 14.61 7.19
N GLY A 533 -24.23 14.14 6.75
CA GLY A 533 -24.84 12.90 7.20
C GLY A 533 -23.97 11.65 6.95
N LEU A 534 -23.25 11.63 5.83
CA LEU A 534 -22.26 10.59 5.50
C LEU A 534 -20.89 10.82 6.19
N SER A 535 -20.71 11.96 6.90
CA SER A 535 -19.43 12.38 7.50
C SER A 535 -18.30 12.60 6.49
N GLU A 536 -18.65 12.85 5.23
CA GLU A 536 -17.70 13.27 4.20
C GLU A 536 -17.24 14.72 4.42
N VAL A 537 -18.12 15.55 4.99
CA VAL A 537 -17.83 16.93 5.41
C VAL A 537 -18.20 17.09 6.88
N LEU A 538 -17.25 17.55 7.67
CA LEU A 538 -17.51 17.80 9.09
C LEU A 538 -18.26 19.11 9.30
N VAL A 539 -19.19 19.08 10.24
CA VAL A 539 -19.95 20.25 10.67
C VAL A 539 -19.05 21.40 11.11
N SER A 540 -17.93 21.11 11.80
CA SER A 540 -16.94 22.11 12.21
C SER A 540 -16.25 22.82 11.05
N VAL A 541 -15.98 22.11 9.94
CA VAL A 541 -15.41 22.71 8.72
C VAL A 541 -16.40 23.65 8.08
N VAL A 542 -17.68 23.26 8.03
CA VAL A 542 -18.77 24.12 7.51
C VAL A 542 -18.89 25.39 8.36
N ILE A 543 -18.92 25.24 9.68
CA ILE A 543 -19.03 26.37 10.62
C ILE A 543 -17.82 27.31 10.50
N ASN A 544 -16.60 26.78 10.44
CA ASN A 544 -15.40 27.61 10.27
C ASN A 544 -15.42 28.39 8.94
N LYS A 545 -15.93 27.78 7.87
CA LYS A 545 -16.07 28.48 6.59
C LYS A 545 -17.15 29.56 6.62
N LEU A 546 -18.27 29.28 7.26
CA LEU A 546 -19.32 30.25 7.49
C LEU A 546 -18.80 31.41 8.37
N SER A 547 -18.06 31.10 9.45
CA SER A 547 -17.49 32.11 10.36
C SER A 547 -16.42 32.98 9.70
N ASN A 548 -15.51 32.41 8.92
CA ASN A 548 -14.51 33.16 8.16
C ASN A 548 -15.13 34.12 7.14
N ASN A 549 -16.24 33.69 6.54
CA ASN A 549 -16.99 34.52 5.60
C ASN A 549 -17.82 35.64 6.30
N MET A 550 -18.13 35.49 7.60
CA MET A 550 -18.85 36.46 8.43
C MET A 550 -17.94 37.49 9.11
N ASN A 551 -16.60 37.44 8.89
CA ASN A 551 -15.62 38.29 9.58
C ASN A 551 -15.73 38.26 11.13
N SER A 552 -16.20 37.16 11.70
CA SER A 552 -16.33 37.00 13.14
C SER A 552 -15.21 36.09 13.66
N ASP A 553 -14.47 36.52 14.69
CA ASP A 553 -13.46 35.77 15.42
C ASP A 553 -14.08 34.61 16.23
N ILE A 554 -14.76 33.68 15.57
CA ILE A 554 -15.34 32.49 16.21
C ILE A 554 -14.35 31.34 16.05
N SER A 555 -13.43 31.20 17.00
CA SER A 555 -12.58 30.02 17.08
C SER A 555 -13.27 28.94 17.92
N ILE A 556 -13.59 27.81 17.29
CA ILE A 556 -14.06 26.61 18.02
C ILE A 556 -12.89 26.04 18.82
N LYS A 557 -12.87 26.28 20.13
CA LYS A 557 -11.79 25.77 21.02
C LYS A 557 -12.06 24.34 21.50
N SER A 558 -13.32 23.89 21.60
CA SER A 558 -13.67 22.54 22.07
C SER A 558 -15.01 22.05 21.53
N ILE A 559 -15.15 20.73 21.38
CA ILE A 559 -16.39 20.04 21.05
C ILE A 559 -16.81 19.17 22.22
N ASN A 560 -18.09 19.25 22.63
CA ASN A 560 -18.67 18.35 23.62
C ASN A 560 -19.26 17.11 22.91
N ILE A 561 -18.79 15.93 23.28
CA ILE A 561 -19.33 14.64 22.80
C ILE A 561 -20.14 14.03 23.94
N SER A 562 -21.48 14.03 23.81
CA SER A 562 -22.40 13.53 24.83
C SER A 562 -23.01 12.15 24.53
N LYS A 563 -22.84 11.65 23.29
CA LYS A 563 -23.27 10.29 22.88
C LYS A 563 -22.27 9.72 21.90
N THR A 564 -21.62 8.63 22.28
CA THR A 564 -20.69 7.85 21.45
C THR A 564 -21.40 6.98 20.41
N SER A 565 -22.70 6.78 20.56
CA SER A 565 -23.57 6.09 19.60
C SER A 565 -23.91 6.88 18.32
N GLY A 566 -23.44 8.12 18.19
CA GLY A 566 -23.45 8.90 16.93
C GLY A 566 -22.29 8.49 16.03
N LYS A 567 -22.49 7.59 15.25
CA LYS A 567 -21.95 6.91 14.05
C LYS A 567 -20.66 7.45 13.37
N ASN A 568 -19.99 8.52 13.83
CA ASN A 568 -18.94 9.23 13.08
C ASN A 568 -17.66 9.55 13.84
N ILE A 569 -17.51 8.99 15.05
CA ILE A 569 -16.32 9.14 15.86
C ILE A 569 -15.62 7.81 15.92
N SER A 570 -14.37 7.76 15.45
CA SER A 570 -13.53 6.59 15.58
C SER A 570 -12.47 6.78 16.66
N PHE A 571 -12.15 5.70 17.36
CA PHE A 571 -11.13 5.69 18.41
C PHE A 571 -9.79 5.24 17.84
N ALA A 572 -8.74 5.97 18.16
CA ALA A 572 -7.40 5.66 17.64
C ALA A 572 -6.87 4.34 18.23
N HIS A 573 -6.64 3.35 17.39
CA HIS A 573 -6.03 2.06 17.79
C HIS A 573 -4.57 2.18 18.29
N CYS A 574 -3.90 3.31 18.04
CA CYS A 574 -2.55 3.54 18.55
C CYS A 574 -2.50 3.92 20.04
N CYS A 575 -3.61 4.42 20.62
CA CYS A 575 -3.64 4.88 22.02
C CYS A 575 -4.90 4.48 22.79
N PHE A 576 -5.90 3.86 22.12
CA PHE A 576 -7.12 3.34 22.72
C PHE A 576 -7.75 4.28 23.77
N PRO A 577 -8.19 5.50 23.37
CA PRO A 577 -8.75 6.46 24.32
C PRO A 577 -10.01 5.91 24.97
N ILE A 578 -10.21 6.22 26.25
CA ILE A 578 -11.39 5.87 27.03
C ILE A 578 -11.91 7.11 27.78
N PRO A 579 -13.19 7.12 28.20
CA PRO A 579 -13.74 8.20 29.00
C PRO A 579 -12.92 8.47 30.25
N GLY A 580 -12.64 9.76 30.50
CA GLY A 580 -11.75 10.20 31.58
C GLY A 580 -10.28 10.37 31.17
N ASP A 581 -9.88 9.94 29.96
CA ASP A 581 -8.61 10.36 29.37
C ASP A 581 -8.71 11.81 28.85
N GLU A 582 -7.62 12.54 28.89
CA GLU A 582 -7.51 13.80 28.14
C GLU A 582 -7.39 13.49 26.65
N VAL A 583 -8.44 13.82 25.89
CA VAL A 583 -8.55 13.48 24.49
C VAL A 583 -8.49 14.71 23.59
N VAL A 584 -8.08 14.46 22.35
CA VAL A 584 -8.06 15.42 21.26
C VAL A 584 -8.62 14.73 20.01
N GLY A 585 -9.50 15.41 19.30
CA GLY A 585 -10.01 14.95 18.03
C GLY A 585 -9.12 15.42 16.89
N VAL A 586 -8.66 14.48 16.07
CA VAL A 586 -7.87 14.74 14.87
C VAL A 586 -8.77 14.48 13.67
N LEU A 587 -8.82 15.46 12.77
CA LEU A 587 -9.53 15.33 11.52
C LEU A 587 -8.65 14.58 10.52
N THR A 588 -9.08 13.41 10.10
CA THR A 588 -8.41 12.63 9.06
C THR A 588 -9.31 12.50 7.84
N ALA A 589 -8.73 12.64 6.63
CA ALA A 589 -9.46 12.55 5.38
C ALA A 589 -10.12 11.18 5.17
N THR A 590 -9.55 10.10 5.75
CA THR A 590 -9.99 8.72 5.51
C THR A 590 -10.92 8.14 6.58
N LYS A 591 -10.75 8.56 7.85
CA LYS A 591 -11.47 7.99 9.00
C LYS A 591 -12.39 8.99 9.69
N GLY A 592 -12.58 10.18 9.11
CA GLY A 592 -13.35 11.25 9.73
C GLY A 592 -12.70 11.75 11.03
N PHE A 593 -13.50 11.92 12.09
CA PHE A 593 -13.04 12.45 13.36
C PHE A 593 -12.50 11.31 14.25
N VAL A 594 -11.18 11.29 14.46
CA VAL A 594 -10.49 10.25 15.23
C VAL A 594 -10.09 10.82 16.59
N LEU A 595 -10.55 10.21 17.68
CA LEU A 595 -10.15 10.58 19.03
C LEU A 595 -8.79 9.94 19.37
N HIS A 596 -7.83 10.80 19.72
CA HIS A 596 -6.55 10.41 20.31
C HIS A 596 -6.44 10.89 21.75
N ARG A 597 -5.62 10.24 22.54
CA ARG A 597 -5.17 10.81 23.81
C ARG A 597 -4.18 11.95 23.52
N LYS A 598 -4.22 13.04 24.31
CA LYS A 598 -3.27 14.16 24.17
C LYS A 598 -1.80 13.71 24.30
N THR A 599 -1.55 12.64 25.05
CA THR A 599 -0.23 12.03 25.27
C THR A 599 0.19 11.05 24.16
N CYS A 600 -0.62 10.84 23.12
CA CYS A 600 -0.32 9.89 22.06
C CYS A 600 0.89 10.31 21.24
N SER A 601 1.89 9.42 21.10
CA SER A 601 3.12 9.68 20.33
C SER A 601 2.86 9.96 18.85
N ASN A 602 1.84 9.35 18.26
CA ASN A 602 1.45 9.58 16.87
C ASN A 602 0.79 10.96 16.71
N PHE A 603 -0.06 11.38 17.65
CA PHE A 603 -0.63 12.72 17.67
C PHE A 603 0.46 13.79 17.85
N ILE A 604 1.37 13.60 18.83
CA ILE A 604 2.46 14.55 19.09
C ILE A 604 3.37 14.73 17.86
N LYS A 605 3.63 13.65 17.10
CA LYS A 605 4.43 13.70 15.87
C LYS A 605 3.68 14.36 14.69
N SER A 606 2.35 14.32 14.69
CA SER A 606 1.51 14.95 13.66
C SER A 606 1.23 16.43 13.96
N LYS A 607 1.34 16.84 15.21
CA LYS A 607 1.16 18.20 15.68
C LYS A 607 2.21 19.15 15.05
N GLY A 608 1.90 19.73 13.90
CA GLY A 608 2.81 20.56 13.11
C GLY A 608 2.75 20.30 11.60
N LYS A 609 2.01 19.25 11.17
CA LYS A 609 1.81 18.91 9.76
C LYS A 609 0.39 19.24 9.30
N ASN A 610 -0.04 20.49 9.34
CA ASN A 610 -1.34 20.97 8.80
C ASN A 610 -2.60 20.10 9.13
N GLU A 611 -2.55 19.25 10.15
CA GLU A 611 -3.72 18.51 10.62
C GLU A 611 -4.53 19.40 11.56
N GLN A 612 -5.82 19.57 11.26
CA GLN A 612 -6.73 20.29 12.14
C GLN A 612 -7.06 19.39 13.33
N TYR A 613 -6.80 19.88 14.54
CA TYR A 613 -7.17 19.19 15.77
C TYR A 613 -8.04 20.10 16.65
N LEU A 614 -8.94 19.44 17.39
CA LEU A 614 -9.92 20.12 18.26
C LEU A 614 -9.85 19.48 19.64
N ASP A 615 -9.89 20.30 20.68
CA ASP A 615 -10.06 19.80 22.05
C ASP A 615 -11.48 19.23 22.22
N VAL A 616 -11.56 18.08 22.86
CA VAL A 616 -12.81 17.33 23.03
C VAL A 616 -13.11 17.10 24.49
N ASN A 617 -14.32 17.49 24.92
CA ASN A 617 -14.88 17.10 26.21
C ASN A 617 -15.77 15.88 25.99
N TRP A 618 -15.37 14.77 26.58
CA TRP A 618 -16.04 13.49 26.37
C TRP A 618 -16.83 13.04 27.59
N THR A 619 -18.16 12.98 27.46
CA THR A 619 -19.09 12.48 28.47
C THR A 619 -19.84 11.28 27.86
N PRO A 620 -19.46 10.04 28.15
CA PRO A 620 -20.07 8.84 27.59
C PRO A 620 -21.44 8.51 28.21
N ASP A 621 -22.22 7.68 27.51
CA ASP A 621 -23.39 7.03 28.09
C ASP A 621 -22.96 6.03 29.19
N LYS A 622 -23.82 5.84 30.20
CA LYS A 622 -23.49 5.06 31.42
C LYS A 622 -23.21 3.57 31.16
N ASP A 623 -23.70 3.01 30.06
CA ASP A 623 -23.64 1.58 29.77
C ASP A 623 -22.62 1.22 28.65
N GLU A 624 -21.81 2.17 28.17
CA GLU A 624 -20.89 1.94 27.08
C GLU A 624 -19.52 1.43 27.58
N LEU A 625 -19.05 0.33 26.96
CA LEU A 625 -17.76 -0.30 27.29
C LEU A 625 -16.73 -0.08 26.21
N PHE A 626 -15.48 0.19 26.63
CA PHE A 626 -14.35 0.52 25.74
C PHE A 626 -13.23 -0.49 25.92
N GLN A 627 -12.67 -0.98 24.80
CA GLN A 627 -11.59 -1.94 24.83
C GLN A 627 -10.26 -1.26 25.12
N VAL A 628 -9.50 -1.81 26.07
CA VAL A 628 -8.18 -1.31 26.48
C VAL A 628 -7.18 -2.46 26.54
N PRO A 629 -6.02 -2.35 25.87
CA PRO A 629 -4.95 -3.31 26.04
C PRO A 629 -4.13 -2.99 27.31
N ILE A 630 -4.00 -3.99 28.18
CA ILE A 630 -3.13 -3.95 29.34
C ILE A 630 -2.08 -5.06 29.27
N CYS A 631 -0.87 -4.74 29.67
CA CYS A 631 0.22 -5.70 29.81
C CYS A 631 0.49 -5.91 31.32
N VAL A 632 0.35 -7.14 31.76
CA VAL A 632 0.62 -7.55 33.15
C VAL A 632 1.87 -8.43 33.15
N ASN A 633 2.97 -7.94 33.70
CA ASN A 633 4.18 -8.75 33.89
C ASN A 633 4.04 -9.55 35.18
N VAL A 634 4.15 -10.88 35.07
CA VAL A 634 3.94 -11.80 36.18
C VAL A 634 5.09 -12.76 36.34
N ALA A 635 5.37 -13.12 37.59
CA ALA A 635 6.25 -14.24 37.88
C ALA A 635 5.62 -15.56 37.36
N ASN A 636 6.42 -16.42 36.71
CA ASN A 636 5.96 -17.67 36.13
C ASN A 636 5.62 -18.69 37.25
N LYS A 637 4.52 -18.43 38.00
CA LYS A 637 4.00 -19.28 39.08
C LYS A 637 2.67 -19.91 38.67
N ARG A 638 2.41 -21.13 39.16
CA ARG A 638 1.13 -21.79 38.96
C ARG A 638 0.01 -20.95 39.59
N GLY A 639 -1.10 -20.75 38.87
CA GLY A 639 -2.28 -20.00 39.34
C GLY A 639 -2.22 -18.50 39.12
N ALA A 640 -1.11 -17.89 38.65
CA ALA A 640 -0.99 -16.43 38.42
C ALA A 640 -2.08 -15.92 37.46
N LEU A 641 -2.29 -16.58 36.35
CA LEU A 641 -3.34 -16.22 35.38
C LEU A 641 -4.74 -16.32 36.00
N ALA A 642 -5.03 -17.38 36.77
CA ALA A 642 -6.33 -17.56 37.42
C ALA A 642 -6.61 -16.45 38.46
N SER A 643 -5.58 -16.03 39.21
CA SER A 643 -5.72 -14.96 40.19
C SER A 643 -6.04 -13.61 39.53
N ILE A 644 -5.39 -13.31 38.40
CA ILE A 644 -5.63 -12.10 37.58
C ILE A 644 -7.06 -12.12 37.01
N ALA A 645 -7.47 -13.23 36.38
CA ALA A 645 -8.78 -13.36 35.79
C ALA A 645 -9.90 -13.24 36.86
N ASN A 646 -9.72 -13.85 38.03
CA ASN A 646 -10.64 -13.71 39.13
C ASN A 646 -10.72 -12.25 39.65
N THR A 647 -9.61 -11.54 39.70
CA THR A 647 -9.57 -10.13 40.13
C THR A 647 -10.33 -9.24 39.16
N LEU A 648 -10.10 -9.42 37.85
CA LEU A 648 -10.79 -8.67 36.80
C LEU A 648 -12.32 -9.00 36.82
N SER A 649 -12.68 -10.27 36.99
CA SER A 649 -14.09 -10.71 37.09
C SER A 649 -14.78 -10.11 38.29
N LYS A 650 -14.14 -10.03 39.46
CA LYS A 650 -14.70 -9.39 40.67
C LYS A 650 -14.99 -7.90 40.48
N LEU A 651 -14.23 -7.25 39.59
CA LEU A 651 -14.47 -5.85 39.23
C LEU A 651 -15.51 -5.68 38.11
N GLY A 652 -16.11 -6.78 37.65
CA GLY A 652 -17.09 -6.77 36.56
C GLY A 652 -16.51 -6.52 35.19
N LEU A 653 -15.20 -6.71 35.03
CA LEU A 653 -14.49 -6.45 33.75
C LEU A 653 -14.39 -7.72 32.89
N ASN A 654 -14.79 -7.60 31.64
CA ASN A 654 -14.70 -8.70 30.69
C ASN A 654 -13.30 -8.75 30.05
N ILE A 655 -12.80 -9.98 29.86
CA ILE A 655 -11.54 -10.24 29.11
C ILE A 655 -11.92 -10.66 27.70
N GLU A 656 -11.64 -9.80 26.72
CA GLU A 656 -11.97 -10.05 25.31
C GLU A 656 -10.92 -10.97 24.64
N SER A 657 -9.65 -10.77 24.97
CA SER A 657 -8.57 -11.59 24.46
C SER A 657 -7.38 -11.61 25.39
N LEU A 658 -6.57 -12.68 25.29
CA LEU A 658 -5.33 -12.85 26.03
C LEU A 658 -4.25 -13.41 25.10
N ASN A 659 -3.10 -12.73 25.08
CA ASN A 659 -1.88 -13.23 24.46
C ASN A 659 -0.76 -13.30 25.49
N ILE A 660 0.03 -14.39 25.45
CA ILE A 660 1.12 -14.62 26.40
C ILE A 660 2.44 -14.51 25.64
N ASP A 661 3.29 -13.57 26.05
CA ASP A 661 4.65 -13.41 25.54
C ASP A 661 5.66 -13.83 26.61
N GLU A 662 6.59 -14.71 26.28
CA GLU A 662 7.68 -15.10 27.19
C GLU A 662 8.81 -14.07 27.06
N LYS A 663 9.04 -13.30 28.16
CA LYS A 663 10.18 -12.37 28.23
C LYS A 663 11.47 -13.11 28.61
N ASP A 664 11.39 -13.97 29.63
CA ASP A 664 12.45 -14.86 30.06
C ASP A 664 11.86 -16.06 30.82
N ASN A 665 12.70 -16.95 31.36
CA ASN A 665 12.26 -18.16 32.07
C ASN A 665 11.50 -17.85 33.38
N TYR A 666 11.59 -16.64 33.93
CA TYR A 666 11.06 -16.24 35.22
C TYR A 666 9.85 -15.33 35.12
N ILE A 667 9.77 -14.50 34.07
CA ILE A 667 8.71 -13.48 33.89
C ILE A 667 7.95 -13.73 32.61
N LYS A 668 6.63 -13.75 32.67
CA LYS A 668 5.73 -13.80 31.52
C LYS A 668 4.99 -12.48 31.39
N ALA A 669 4.87 -11.97 30.18
CA ALA A 669 4.03 -10.82 29.88
C ALA A 669 2.67 -11.30 29.40
N LEU A 670 1.63 -11.04 30.18
CA LEU A 670 0.24 -11.33 29.85
C LEU A 670 -0.40 -10.09 29.24
N ASN A 671 -0.71 -10.13 27.96
CA ASN A 671 -1.34 -9.03 27.25
C ASN A 671 -2.85 -9.30 27.17
N PHE A 672 -3.64 -8.57 27.95
CA PHE A 672 -5.08 -8.64 27.96
C PHE A 672 -5.67 -7.50 27.14
N HIS A 673 -6.75 -7.77 26.41
CA HIS A 673 -7.72 -6.76 26.02
C HIS A 673 -8.91 -6.87 26.96
N ILE A 674 -9.19 -5.82 27.71
CA ILE A 674 -10.30 -5.78 28.66
C ILE A 674 -11.30 -4.70 28.28
N SER A 675 -12.57 -4.93 28.58
CA SER A 675 -13.64 -3.96 28.37
C SER A 675 -13.89 -3.18 29.65
N VAL A 676 -13.71 -1.85 29.59
CA VAL A 676 -13.86 -0.93 30.73
C VAL A 676 -14.78 0.23 30.40
N PRO A 677 -15.56 0.76 31.32
CA PRO A 677 -16.46 1.91 31.06
C PRO A 677 -15.71 3.26 31.10
N ASN A 678 -14.63 3.39 31.90
CA ASN A 678 -13.88 4.64 32.06
C ASN A 678 -12.49 4.42 32.65
N SER A 679 -11.72 5.52 32.76
CA SER A 679 -10.36 5.50 33.29
C SER A 679 -10.28 5.25 34.81
N GLU A 680 -11.29 5.60 35.57
CA GLU A 680 -11.32 5.39 37.04
C GLU A 680 -11.38 3.90 37.38
N ILE A 681 -12.23 3.14 36.68
CA ILE A 681 -12.34 1.69 36.87
C ILE A 681 -11.05 1.00 36.35
N LEU A 682 -10.45 1.49 35.28
CA LEU A 682 -9.16 0.97 34.82
C LEU A 682 -8.05 1.18 35.85
N LEU A 683 -8.00 2.35 36.52
CA LEU A 683 -7.05 2.63 37.60
C LEU A 683 -7.28 1.71 38.81
N SER A 684 -8.51 1.54 39.21
CA SER A 684 -8.87 0.61 40.28
C SER A 684 -8.45 -0.83 39.96
N ALA A 685 -8.68 -1.28 38.72
CA ALA A 685 -8.23 -2.59 38.24
C ALA A 685 -6.69 -2.72 38.30
N LYS A 686 -5.98 -1.71 37.89
CA LYS A 686 -4.51 -1.68 37.96
C LYS A 686 -4.00 -1.78 39.41
N GLU A 687 -4.60 -1.04 40.35
CA GLU A 687 -4.22 -1.08 41.75
C GLU A 687 -4.51 -2.43 42.40
N GLN A 688 -5.65 -3.04 42.07
CA GLN A 688 -6.01 -4.37 42.57
C GLN A 688 -5.09 -5.47 42.01
N LEU A 689 -4.71 -5.39 40.72
CA LEU A 689 -3.79 -6.34 40.13
C LEU A 689 -2.40 -6.23 40.74
N LEU A 690 -1.91 -5.01 41.04
CA LEU A 690 -0.61 -4.78 41.69
C LEU A 690 -0.52 -5.32 43.12
N LYS A 691 -1.66 -5.58 43.79
CA LYS A 691 -1.71 -6.20 45.13
C LYS A 691 -1.48 -7.71 45.10
N LEU A 692 -1.51 -8.35 43.90
CA LEU A 692 -1.27 -9.78 43.78
C LEU A 692 0.24 -10.06 43.84
N GLU A 693 0.68 -10.97 44.71
CA GLU A 693 2.11 -11.32 44.89
C GLU A 693 2.80 -11.81 43.63
N SER A 694 2.04 -12.29 42.64
CA SER A 694 2.57 -12.78 41.37
C SER A 694 2.75 -11.69 40.33
N VAL A 695 2.27 -10.48 40.56
CA VAL A 695 2.26 -9.36 39.59
C VAL A 695 3.39 -8.39 39.90
N GLU A 696 4.27 -8.18 38.97
CA GLU A 696 5.39 -7.24 39.09
C GLU A 696 5.03 -5.84 38.57
N SER A 697 4.36 -5.77 37.44
CA SER A 697 3.91 -4.50 36.90
C SER A 697 2.66 -4.64 36.06
N VAL A 698 1.87 -3.59 35.99
CA VAL A 698 0.68 -3.46 35.16
C VAL A 698 0.78 -2.17 34.37
N GLU A 699 0.80 -2.28 33.05
CA GLU A 699 0.92 -1.14 32.15
C GLU A 699 -0.19 -1.17 31.12
N ARG A 700 -0.74 0.01 30.79
CA ARG A 700 -1.60 0.18 29.63
C ARG A 700 -0.70 0.20 28.39
N LYS A 701 -0.88 -0.76 27.49
CA LYS A 701 -0.05 -0.91 26.31
C LYS A 701 -0.52 0.05 25.21
N PHE A 702 0.43 0.69 24.57
CA PHE A 702 0.20 1.53 23.39
C PHE A 702 0.97 0.93 22.22
N SER A 703 0.39 0.94 21.02
CA SER A 703 1.02 0.38 19.80
C SER A 703 2.05 1.37 19.18
#